data_bf42c5f50bd0a1292f644367670b352d
#
_entry.id   bf42c5f50bd0a1292f644367670b352d
#
_cell.length_a   1.000
_cell.length_b   1.000
_cell.length_c   1.000
_cell.angle_alpha   90.00
_cell.angle_beta   90.00
_cell.angle_gamma   90.00
#
_symmetry.space_group_name_H-M   'P 1'
#
loop_
_entity.id
_entity.type
_entity.pdbx_description
1 polymer ?
#
loop_
_entity_poly.entity_id
_entity_poly.type
_entity_poly.pdbx_seq_one_letter_code
_entity_poly.pdbx_strand_id
1 'polypeptide(L)'
;MYVDVLLSRMRLCSYFYGGISDEWSKYLSEYLIAPALPAQVVRTVFTDTPFVDMKPAEGHTHGVSAALRSSASLFIDQVAASLGRRVIFYQGSASDVRNGRVISRSTHWIKDTSVAPVEYRPEWDDMVAMVDVDEYVDMPLFLSENYRPVLIYTFQPSNVAKMSGEYKYTFNGDSEVTYTVSGGAKYQHKVWNYDGDSIKIVRKNGWGITIEVSCFSLERRQMDADHQLILLTPMAKYQGDPAWVANCVLEGGELTRLKIAKNGYTRLTTNEADGLKVHTGIVNEYISCTVPAPVDCELRQIAALQSTELTMSQVKSHAQLSDESTPAALWAYLRAKQKPWRGETVSTTVKRVHTYQLVDKYDDYDPDAKPSVIGFMDPIYDSAYAPDMCKSNDKRSVEARVNKVRNETDVTPFTLKVMKEFITMFVGASRHSLEPTGTEEVYVRQDKPQQRRILAEAEYMRYPHRVVKSFMKREAGQNVGDPRNISTINGLDKLEYSTVMYALADFIKQFDWYAFGKSPLEQADRVTEIAQKAKFVIETDFSRMDGRVSPVARMLERMLVMALFKPKHHAKIFELMRAQTDLKAKTKHGVEYQTGTSRLSGSPETSLFNTILNVFVAFLALRMTKVDGRFLTPEEAWARLGIYGGDDGMSADISSDVYTKAASMMGQKLTCETKQRGSAGIKFLARLYGPEVWFGDNNTMCDLPRTLSKFHTTVHLPKSITDEEKLVDKAYALSLTDTNTPVIGKFVQKVLKHKPEKFEFKNFGRKWLPEERPDKQYPDRPAEWKNDMAEKLMPEFSFGKFNDWINGVSTLKELMTCPRMHPTVPPRKLPDTITVVNGDIVEDDEPMPPLVDDSDDDTSKEVVAQEAKPVLPAKTKFRARKKKEDRPSHAREGMPPKKAKIKFQVTPPPVKAKRKPAPTLALTR
;
A
#
# COMPACT_ATOMS: atom_id res chain seq x y z
N MET A 1 -26.19 20.30 0.68
CA MET A 1 -27.03 20.04 -0.51
C MET A 1 -26.34 20.38 -1.84
N TYR A 2 -25.90 21.63 -2.08
CA TYR A 2 -25.20 21.97 -3.36
C TYR A 2 -23.77 21.39 -3.44
N VAL A 3 -23.04 21.38 -2.33
CA VAL A 3 -21.73 20.75 -2.21
C VAL A 3 -21.83 19.23 -2.38
N ASP A 4 -22.88 18.62 -1.87
CA ASP A 4 -23.10 17.16 -2.00
C ASP A 4 -23.48 16.79 -3.45
N VAL A 5 -24.19 17.66 -4.16
CA VAL A 5 -24.50 17.46 -5.58
C VAL A 5 -23.23 17.62 -6.43
N LEU A 6 -22.34 18.56 -6.09
CA LEU A 6 -21.04 18.74 -6.75
C LEU A 6 -20.09 17.58 -6.47
N LEU A 7 -20.01 17.14 -5.22
CA LEU A 7 -19.25 15.95 -4.82
C LEU A 7 -19.83 14.68 -5.48
N SER A 8 -21.13 14.57 -5.58
CA SER A 8 -21.80 13.47 -6.29
C SER A 8 -21.52 13.50 -7.78
N ARG A 9 -21.52 14.68 -8.42
CA ARG A 9 -21.14 14.84 -9.83
C ARG A 9 -19.65 14.59 -10.07
N MET A 10 -18.77 15.04 -9.17
CA MET A 10 -17.35 14.70 -9.23
C MET A 10 -17.13 13.19 -9.04
N ARG A 11 -17.87 12.54 -8.15
CA ARG A 11 -17.89 11.08 -7.97
C ARG A 11 -18.43 10.36 -9.21
N LEU A 12 -19.48 10.86 -9.82
CA LEU A 12 -19.98 10.36 -11.10
C LEU A 12 -18.91 10.48 -12.21
N CYS A 13 -18.12 11.53 -12.20
CA CYS A 13 -17.07 11.69 -13.21
C CYS A 13 -15.86 10.80 -12.94
N SER A 14 -15.42 10.60 -11.69
CA SER A 14 -14.42 9.57 -11.38
C SER A 14 -14.94 8.16 -11.69
N TYR A 15 -16.22 7.91 -11.51
CA TYR A 15 -16.90 6.67 -11.90
C TYR A 15 -16.91 6.45 -13.42
N PHE A 16 -17.15 7.50 -14.19
CA PHE A 16 -17.09 7.46 -15.66
C PHE A 16 -15.66 7.48 -16.21
N TYR A 17 -14.69 8.04 -15.48
CA TYR A 17 -13.31 8.21 -15.92
C TYR A 17 -12.42 7.00 -15.71
N GLY A 18 -12.84 6.00 -14.95
CA GLY A 18 -12.16 4.69 -14.85
C GLY A 18 -12.21 3.85 -16.12
N GLY A 19 -13.01 4.27 -17.08
CA GLY A 19 -13.10 3.83 -18.46
C GLY A 19 -13.78 4.95 -19.21
N ILE A 20 -13.06 6.06 -19.49
CA ILE A 20 -13.61 7.07 -20.37
C ILE A 20 -13.97 6.35 -21.65
N SER A 21 -15.25 6.25 -21.90
CA SER A 21 -15.74 5.92 -23.24
C SER A 21 -15.07 6.90 -24.19
N ASP A 22 -14.76 6.49 -25.39
CA ASP A 22 -14.24 7.34 -26.46
C ASP A 22 -15.09 8.62 -26.63
N GLU A 23 -16.36 8.58 -26.23
CA GLU A 23 -17.30 9.70 -26.20
C GLU A 23 -16.92 10.82 -25.22
N TRP A 24 -16.46 10.51 -23.99
CA TRP A 24 -16.03 11.54 -23.03
C TRP A 24 -14.68 12.15 -23.41
N SER A 25 -13.77 11.35 -23.94
CA SER A 25 -12.51 11.85 -24.47
C SER A 25 -12.76 12.79 -25.64
N LYS A 26 -13.72 12.46 -26.50
CA LYS A 26 -14.15 13.29 -27.62
C LYS A 26 -14.87 14.57 -27.15
N TYR A 27 -15.76 14.46 -26.17
CA TYR A 27 -16.46 15.60 -25.57
C TYR A 27 -15.47 16.59 -24.93
N LEU A 28 -14.50 16.09 -24.14
CA LEU A 28 -13.46 16.94 -23.54
C LEU A 28 -12.57 17.59 -24.61
N SER A 29 -12.28 16.90 -25.69
CA SER A 29 -11.47 17.45 -26.79
C SER A 29 -12.14 18.60 -27.52
N GLU A 30 -13.45 18.70 -27.51
CA GLU A 30 -14.22 19.82 -28.12
C GLU A 30 -14.04 21.14 -27.36
N TYR A 31 -13.71 21.11 -26.06
CA TYR A 31 -13.48 22.28 -25.22
C TYR A 31 -11.99 22.57 -25.00
N LEU A 32 -11.12 21.79 -25.64
CA LEU A 32 -9.67 21.96 -25.50
C LEU A 32 -9.19 23.13 -26.34
N ILE A 33 -8.57 24.11 -25.71
CA ILE A 33 -7.81 25.16 -26.38
C ILE A 33 -6.39 24.68 -26.56
N ALA A 34 -6.02 24.43 -27.81
CA ALA A 34 -4.68 24.02 -28.18
C ALA A 34 -3.68 25.18 -28.03
N PRO A 35 -2.44 24.92 -27.64
CA PRO A 35 -1.40 25.94 -27.64
C PRO A 35 -1.00 26.35 -29.05
N ALA A 36 -0.52 27.58 -29.19
CA ALA A 36 -0.02 28.10 -30.47
C ALA A 36 1.19 27.33 -31.01
N LEU A 37 2.00 26.77 -30.08
CA LEU A 37 3.17 25.94 -30.37
C LEU A 37 3.05 24.58 -29.67
N PRO A 38 3.34 23.46 -30.37
CA PRO A 38 3.41 22.17 -29.72
C PRO A 38 4.49 22.15 -28.61
N ALA A 39 4.12 21.68 -27.43
CA ALA A 39 5.03 21.67 -26.27
C ALA A 39 6.36 20.96 -26.59
N GLN A 40 6.32 19.86 -27.31
CA GLN A 40 7.52 19.12 -27.71
C GLN A 40 8.53 19.96 -28.51
N VAL A 41 8.05 20.81 -29.42
CA VAL A 41 8.93 21.67 -30.23
C VAL A 41 9.63 22.72 -29.35
N VAL A 42 8.88 23.34 -28.45
CA VAL A 42 9.43 24.37 -27.55
C VAL A 42 10.45 23.75 -26.58
N ARG A 43 10.15 22.57 -26.06
CA ARG A 43 11.06 21.82 -25.17
C ARG A 43 12.35 21.43 -25.88
N THR A 44 12.30 20.92 -27.10
CA THR A 44 13.48 20.56 -27.87
C THR A 44 14.37 21.76 -28.10
N VAL A 45 13.80 22.89 -28.55
CA VAL A 45 14.58 24.12 -28.78
C VAL A 45 15.20 24.63 -27.47
N PHE A 46 14.46 24.63 -26.36
CA PHE A 46 15.00 25.01 -25.05
C PHE A 46 16.18 24.14 -24.61
N THR A 47 16.09 22.84 -24.83
CA THR A 47 17.15 21.89 -24.46
C THR A 47 18.37 22.02 -25.35
N ASP A 48 18.18 22.19 -26.65
CA ASP A 48 19.25 22.21 -27.65
C ASP A 48 19.94 23.57 -27.80
N THR A 49 19.30 24.66 -27.34
CA THR A 49 19.90 25.99 -27.38
C THR A 49 21.16 26.07 -26.50
N PRO A 50 22.30 26.44 -27.04
CA PRO A 50 23.53 26.56 -26.25
C PRO A 50 23.43 27.72 -25.27
N PHE A 51 23.96 27.50 -24.06
CA PHE A 51 24.06 28.57 -23.05
C PHE A 51 25.37 29.29 -23.15
N VAL A 52 25.33 30.64 -23.22
CA VAL A 52 26.49 31.50 -23.23
C VAL A 52 26.66 32.19 -21.88
N ASP A 53 27.72 31.86 -21.16
CA ASP A 53 27.99 32.44 -19.86
C ASP A 53 28.73 33.80 -20.03
N MET A 54 28.05 34.89 -19.69
CA MET A 54 28.57 36.25 -19.73
C MET A 54 29.47 36.51 -18.54
N LYS A 55 30.68 37.01 -18.78
CA LYS A 55 31.60 37.36 -17.69
C LYS A 55 31.16 38.63 -16.96
N PRO A 56 31.30 38.67 -15.62
CA PRO A 56 31.06 39.89 -14.86
C PRO A 56 31.92 41.05 -15.33
N ALA A 57 31.34 42.25 -15.39
CA ALA A 57 32.12 43.43 -15.64
C ALA A 57 33.00 43.78 -14.41
N GLU A 58 34.28 44.07 -14.62
CA GLU A 58 35.19 44.41 -13.54
C GLU A 58 34.73 45.69 -12.79
N GLY A 59 34.75 45.65 -11.45
CA GLY A 59 34.48 46.81 -10.58
C GLY A 59 33.01 47.01 -10.15
N HIS A 60 32.07 46.18 -10.56
CA HIS A 60 30.66 46.26 -10.12
C HIS A 60 30.37 45.40 -8.91
N THR A 61 29.82 45.98 -7.84
CA THR A 61 29.40 45.27 -6.62
C THR A 61 28.30 44.20 -6.85
N HIS A 62 27.60 44.26 -7.97
CA HIS A 62 26.58 43.29 -8.42
C HIS A 62 26.96 42.58 -9.73
N GLY A 63 28.24 42.56 -10.07
CA GLY A 63 28.74 42.10 -11.37
C GLY A 63 28.29 40.68 -11.72
N VAL A 64 28.37 39.75 -10.80
CA VAL A 64 27.99 38.36 -11.00
C VAL A 64 26.48 38.23 -11.28
N SER A 65 25.63 38.84 -10.48
CA SER A 65 24.17 38.80 -10.66
C SER A 65 23.71 39.46 -11.96
N ALA A 66 24.37 40.59 -12.32
CA ALA A 66 24.09 41.29 -13.58
C ALA A 66 24.53 40.46 -14.80
N ALA A 67 25.66 39.77 -14.72
CA ALA A 67 26.13 38.86 -15.77
C ALA A 67 25.21 37.68 -15.97
N LEU A 68 24.74 37.04 -14.89
CA LEU A 68 23.78 35.95 -14.95
C LEU A 68 22.45 36.35 -15.59
N ARG A 69 21.88 37.51 -15.21
CA ARG A 69 20.68 38.05 -15.86
C ARG A 69 20.89 38.32 -17.35
N SER A 70 22.05 38.82 -17.71
CA SER A 70 22.43 39.07 -19.12
C SER A 70 22.54 37.74 -19.87
N SER A 71 23.18 36.73 -19.30
CA SER A 71 23.25 35.37 -19.85
C SER A 71 21.88 34.75 -20.03
N ALA A 72 21.01 34.87 -19.03
CA ALA A 72 19.62 34.40 -19.08
C ALA A 72 18.84 35.12 -20.18
N SER A 73 18.93 36.46 -20.26
CA SER A 73 18.22 37.22 -21.28
C SER A 73 18.70 36.88 -22.69
N LEU A 74 20.02 36.69 -22.90
CA LEU A 74 20.56 36.24 -24.19
C LEU A 74 20.06 34.85 -24.57
N PHE A 75 20.06 33.91 -23.63
CA PHE A 75 19.51 32.57 -23.86
C PHE A 75 18.02 32.61 -24.26
N ILE A 76 17.24 33.45 -23.57
CA ILE A 76 15.82 33.66 -23.91
C ILE A 76 15.65 34.20 -25.34
N ASP A 77 16.46 35.19 -25.72
CA ASP A 77 16.43 35.74 -27.08
C ASP A 77 16.78 34.67 -28.14
N GLN A 78 17.76 33.80 -27.84
CA GLN A 78 18.14 32.69 -28.74
C GLN A 78 17.05 31.64 -28.89
N VAL A 79 16.41 31.24 -27.81
CA VAL A 79 15.28 30.29 -27.83
C VAL A 79 14.12 30.85 -28.66
N ALA A 80 13.76 32.12 -28.41
CA ALA A 80 12.68 32.78 -29.17
C ALA A 80 13.03 32.89 -30.67
N ALA A 81 14.25 33.28 -31.00
CA ALA A 81 14.74 33.34 -32.39
C ALA A 81 14.70 31.98 -33.07
N SER A 82 15.14 30.92 -32.41
CA SER A 82 15.11 29.56 -32.92
C SER A 82 13.67 29.04 -33.17
N LEU A 83 12.72 29.52 -32.41
CA LEU A 83 11.28 29.24 -32.60
C LEU A 83 10.63 30.15 -33.65
N GLY A 84 11.34 31.18 -34.18
CA GLY A 84 10.77 32.21 -35.04
C GLY A 84 9.69 33.03 -34.38
N ARG A 85 9.80 33.27 -33.06
CA ARG A 85 8.81 33.97 -32.25
C ARG A 85 9.38 35.23 -31.63
N ARG A 86 8.51 36.25 -31.48
CA ARG A 86 8.84 37.42 -30.69
C ARG A 86 8.73 37.09 -29.21
N VAL A 87 9.62 37.66 -28.39
CA VAL A 87 9.57 37.55 -26.92
C VAL A 87 9.35 38.92 -26.29
N ILE A 88 8.46 38.95 -25.32
CA ILE A 88 8.14 40.15 -24.53
C ILE A 88 8.67 39.94 -23.12
N PHE A 89 9.59 40.82 -22.72
CA PHE A 89 10.17 40.86 -21.39
C PHE A 89 9.20 41.56 -20.44
N TYR A 90 8.54 40.80 -19.61
CA TYR A 90 7.60 41.33 -18.63
C TYR A 90 8.35 42.00 -17.48
N GLN A 91 7.98 43.23 -17.14
CA GLN A 91 8.66 44.10 -16.20
C GLN A 91 10.13 44.34 -16.56
N GLY A 92 10.45 44.27 -17.83
CA GLY A 92 11.80 44.44 -18.35
C GLY A 92 12.45 45.74 -17.88
N SER A 93 13.78 45.70 -17.71
CA SER A 93 14.59 46.81 -17.20
C SER A 93 14.90 47.83 -18.29
N ALA A 94 15.47 48.97 -17.89
CA ALA A 94 16.01 49.95 -18.83
C ALA A 94 17.16 49.36 -19.69
N SER A 95 17.85 48.36 -19.22
CA SER A 95 18.86 47.59 -19.99
C SER A 95 18.23 46.84 -21.13
N ASP A 96 17.06 46.22 -20.91
CA ASP A 96 16.35 45.47 -21.96
C ASP A 96 15.91 46.40 -23.09
N VAL A 97 15.41 47.60 -22.75
CA VAL A 97 15.05 48.61 -23.74
C VAL A 97 16.30 49.05 -24.54
N ARG A 98 17.43 49.27 -23.89
CA ARG A 98 18.68 49.67 -24.58
C ARG A 98 19.18 48.56 -25.51
N ASN A 99 18.89 47.32 -25.20
CA ASN A 99 19.23 46.16 -26.02
C ASN A 99 18.18 45.83 -27.10
N GLY A 100 17.21 46.72 -27.31
CA GLY A 100 16.18 46.57 -28.35
C GLY A 100 15.11 45.56 -28.04
N ARG A 101 15.00 45.06 -26.81
CA ARG A 101 13.99 44.11 -26.40
C ARG A 101 12.62 44.77 -26.23
N VAL A 102 11.57 44.03 -26.59
CA VAL A 102 10.20 44.48 -26.34
C VAL A 102 9.86 44.25 -24.88
N ILE A 103 9.44 45.30 -24.18
CA ILE A 103 9.07 45.19 -22.77
C ILE A 103 7.60 45.48 -22.56
N SER A 104 7.01 44.82 -21.56
CA SER A 104 5.68 45.14 -21.02
C SER A 104 5.77 45.38 -19.52
N ARG A 105 5.08 46.38 -19.04
CA ARG A 105 4.95 46.69 -17.61
C ARG A 105 3.48 46.89 -17.31
N SER A 106 2.94 46.09 -16.47
CA SER A 106 1.53 46.15 -16.05
C SER A 106 1.39 46.04 -14.55
N THR A 107 0.52 46.82 -13.97
CA THR A 107 0.18 46.75 -12.54
C THR A 107 -0.91 45.73 -12.26
N HIS A 108 -1.47 45.13 -13.29
CA HIS A 108 -2.62 44.19 -13.15
C HIS A 108 -2.24 42.93 -12.36
N TRP A 109 -1.03 42.39 -12.55
CA TRP A 109 -0.56 41.18 -11.88
C TRP A 109 0.45 41.46 -10.73
N ILE A 110 0.78 42.73 -10.49
CA ILE A 110 1.72 43.14 -9.45
C ILE A 110 1.03 44.08 -8.48
N LYS A 111 1.24 43.86 -7.19
CA LYS A 111 0.71 44.74 -6.13
C LYS A 111 1.49 46.00 -5.91
N ASP A 112 2.72 46.10 -6.44
CA ASP A 112 3.58 47.29 -6.29
C ASP A 112 3.37 48.23 -7.47
N THR A 113 2.93 49.46 -7.19
CA THR A 113 2.58 50.51 -8.15
C THR A 113 3.69 51.53 -8.43
N SER A 114 4.90 51.29 -7.96
CA SER A 114 6.04 52.26 -8.07
C SER A 114 6.59 52.43 -9.49
N VAL A 115 6.18 51.61 -10.47
CA VAL A 115 6.68 51.59 -11.83
C VAL A 115 5.61 52.12 -12.80
N ALA A 116 5.99 53.08 -13.67
CA ALA A 116 5.10 53.59 -14.70
C ALA A 116 4.68 52.48 -15.67
N PRO A 117 3.36 52.26 -15.92
CA PRO A 117 2.90 51.19 -16.79
C PRO A 117 3.28 51.46 -18.25
N VAL A 118 3.75 50.42 -18.92
CA VAL A 118 3.91 50.35 -20.38
C VAL A 118 3.10 49.16 -20.84
N GLU A 119 1.86 49.38 -21.26
CA GLU A 119 0.98 48.34 -21.67
C GLU A 119 1.31 47.87 -23.10
N TYR A 120 1.96 46.76 -23.22
CA TYR A 120 2.08 46.01 -24.44
C TYR A 120 1.23 44.75 -24.31
N ARG A 121 0.24 44.57 -25.18
CA ARG A 121 -0.54 43.33 -25.19
C ARG A 121 0.14 42.32 -26.13
N PRO A 122 0.58 41.18 -25.60
CA PRO A 122 1.16 40.13 -26.41
C PRO A 122 0.18 39.62 -27.46
N GLU A 123 0.66 39.42 -28.68
CA GLU A 123 -0.07 38.71 -29.71
C GLU A 123 -0.13 37.22 -29.36
N TRP A 124 -1.05 36.50 -29.99
CA TRP A 124 -1.37 35.10 -29.64
C TRP A 124 -0.16 34.16 -29.74
N ASP A 125 0.80 34.45 -30.59
CA ASP A 125 1.99 33.65 -30.87
C ASP A 125 3.28 34.19 -30.25
N ASP A 126 3.23 35.28 -29.50
CA ASP A 126 4.35 35.79 -28.74
C ASP A 126 4.72 34.89 -27.56
N MET A 127 5.99 34.91 -27.18
CA MET A 127 6.47 34.32 -25.93
C MET A 127 6.62 35.42 -24.87
N VAL A 128 6.62 35.03 -23.60
CA VAL A 128 6.85 35.95 -22.49
C VAL A 128 8.12 35.54 -21.75
N ALA A 129 8.92 36.53 -21.32
CA ALA A 129 10.07 36.32 -20.49
C ALA A 129 9.92 37.09 -19.17
N MET A 130 10.37 36.48 -18.09
CA MET A 130 10.50 37.08 -16.77
C MET A 130 11.93 36.88 -16.28
N VAL A 131 12.61 37.94 -15.97
CA VAL A 131 14.00 37.88 -15.49
C VAL A 131 14.04 38.49 -14.08
N ASP A 132 14.03 37.58 -13.08
CA ASP A 132 14.11 37.94 -11.66
C ASP A 132 12.94 38.83 -11.17
N VAL A 133 11.72 38.54 -11.64
CA VAL A 133 10.51 39.32 -11.37
C VAL A 133 9.27 38.51 -11.01
N ASP A 134 9.29 37.19 -11.21
CA ASP A 134 8.13 36.31 -10.96
C ASP A 134 7.69 36.31 -9.49
N GLU A 135 8.63 36.64 -8.58
CA GLU A 135 8.35 36.75 -7.15
C GLU A 135 7.32 37.84 -6.81
N TYR A 136 7.27 38.88 -7.57
CA TYR A 136 6.34 40.01 -7.42
C TYR A 136 5.01 39.80 -8.14
N VAL A 137 4.94 38.81 -9.06
CA VAL A 137 3.81 38.57 -9.92
C VAL A 137 2.86 37.56 -9.27
N ASP A 138 1.55 37.77 -9.42
CA ASP A 138 0.55 36.74 -9.19
C ASP A 138 0.59 35.76 -10.37
N MET A 139 1.49 34.79 -10.28
CA MET A 139 1.75 33.83 -11.35
C MET A 139 0.53 32.98 -11.76
N PRO A 140 -0.33 32.50 -10.85
CA PRO A 140 -1.57 31.84 -11.25
C PRO A 140 -2.48 32.71 -12.10
N LEU A 141 -2.69 33.97 -11.71
CA LEU A 141 -3.49 34.92 -12.50
C LEU A 141 -2.80 35.23 -13.83
N PHE A 142 -1.51 35.52 -13.81
CA PHE A 142 -0.74 35.80 -15.02
C PHE A 142 -0.80 34.66 -16.04
N LEU A 143 -0.55 33.41 -15.63
CA LEU A 143 -0.56 32.24 -16.51
C LEU A 143 -1.98 31.88 -17.02
N SER A 144 -3.02 32.16 -16.24
CA SER A 144 -4.39 31.98 -16.70
C SER A 144 -4.75 32.92 -17.87
N GLU A 145 -4.21 34.13 -17.86
CA GLU A 145 -4.47 35.14 -18.89
C GLU A 145 -3.46 35.09 -20.05
N ASN A 146 -2.28 34.52 -19.81
CA ASN A 146 -1.20 34.37 -20.78
C ASN A 146 -0.93 32.89 -21.08
N TYR A 147 -1.84 32.25 -21.83
CA TYR A 147 -1.71 30.85 -22.26
C TYR A 147 -0.74 30.71 -23.44
N ARG A 148 0.56 30.88 -23.15
CA ARG A 148 1.66 30.87 -24.09
C ARG A 148 2.95 30.40 -23.42
N PRO A 149 4.06 30.12 -24.17
CA PRO A 149 5.33 29.79 -23.55
C PRO A 149 5.86 30.94 -22.69
N VAL A 150 6.27 30.64 -21.45
CA VAL A 150 6.86 31.61 -20.51
C VAL A 150 8.22 31.10 -20.09
N LEU A 151 9.24 31.95 -20.28
CA LEU A 151 10.60 31.69 -19.83
C LEU A 151 10.90 32.55 -18.60
N ILE A 152 11.30 31.91 -17.52
CA ILE A 152 11.53 32.55 -16.24
C ILE A 152 12.98 32.31 -15.82
N TYR A 153 13.70 33.35 -15.52
CA TYR A 153 14.96 33.31 -14.76
C TYR A 153 14.60 33.72 -13.33
N THR A 154 14.80 32.83 -12.37
CA THR A 154 14.36 33.07 -11.00
C THR A 154 15.27 32.41 -9.97
N PHE A 155 15.27 32.99 -8.76
CA PHE A 155 15.86 32.40 -7.58
C PHE A 155 15.05 31.20 -7.09
N GLN A 156 15.74 30.08 -6.82
CA GLN A 156 15.13 28.88 -6.28
C GLN A 156 15.95 28.37 -5.09
N PRO A 157 15.45 28.48 -3.85
CA PRO A 157 16.19 28.09 -2.65
C PRO A 157 16.51 26.59 -2.56
N SER A 158 15.83 25.76 -3.33
CA SER A 158 16.17 24.35 -3.46
C SER A 158 17.58 24.13 -3.97
N ASN A 159 18.07 25.00 -4.84
CA ASN A 159 19.42 24.91 -5.38
C ASN A 159 20.47 25.25 -4.34
N VAL A 160 20.17 26.24 -3.51
CA VAL A 160 21.02 26.63 -2.38
C VAL A 160 21.03 25.53 -1.32
N ALA A 161 19.88 24.92 -1.05
CA ALA A 161 19.73 23.83 -0.09
C ALA A 161 20.46 22.53 -0.50
N LYS A 162 20.89 22.40 -1.75
CA LYS A 162 21.72 21.26 -2.22
C LYS A 162 23.19 21.38 -1.78
N MET A 163 23.64 22.56 -1.46
CA MET A 163 25.04 22.78 -1.08
C MET A 163 25.30 22.30 0.34
N SER A 164 26.45 21.66 0.55
CA SER A 164 26.93 21.31 1.87
C SER A 164 27.55 22.50 2.58
N GLY A 165 27.25 22.66 3.86
CA GLY A 165 27.88 23.65 4.68
C GLY A 165 27.01 24.88 4.96
N GLU A 166 27.68 26.04 5.08
CA GLU A 166 27.08 27.33 5.44
C GLU A 166 26.58 28.08 4.20
N TYR A 167 25.31 28.55 4.24
CA TYR A 167 24.67 29.23 3.13
C TYR A 167 24.44 30.71 3.43
N LYS A 168 24.41 31.52 2.38
CA LYS A 168 24.21 32.96 2.47
C LYS A 168 22.73 33.37 2.40
N TYR A 169 21.82 32.53 2.93
CA TYR A 169 20.39 32.80 2.93
C TYR A 169 19.74 32.41 4.24
N THR A 170 18.61 33.03 4.57
CA THR A 170 17.75 32.69 5.71
C THR A 170 16.31 32.58 5.26
N PHE A 171 15.56 31.70 5.93
CA PHE A 171 14.14 31.55 5.70
C PHE A 171 13.33 32.40 6.68
N ASN A 172 12.51 33.30 6.14
CA ASN A 172 11.70 34.23 6.93
C ASN A 172 10.22 33.90 6.77
N GLY A 173 9.65 33.12 7.66
CA GLY A 173 8.23 32.81 7.62
C GLY A 173 7.83 31.71 6.62
N ASP A 174 6.65 31.84 6.02
CA ASP A 174 5.97 30.74 5.30
C ASP A 174 6.50 30.50 3.87
N SER A 175 6.99 31.53 3.18
CA SER A 175 7.41 31.41 1.78
C SER A 175 8.45 32.45 1.39
N GLU A 176 9.07 33.11 2.36
CA GLU A 176 10.01 34.21 2.14
C GLU A 176 11.43 33.80 2.50
N VAL A 177 12.35 34.11 1.62
CA VAL A 177 13.77 33.83 1.78
C VAL A 177 14.54 35.17 1.67
N THR A 178 15.42 35.44 2.63
CA THR A 178 16.40 36.51 2.54
C THR A 178 17.75 35.90 2.19
N TYR A 179 18.39 36.36 1.14
CA TYR A 179 19.75 35.97 0.82
C TYR A 179 20.69 37.17 0.65
N THR A 180 21.96 36.94 0.87
CA THR A 180 23.01 37.96 0.79
C THR A 180 23.92 37.64 -0.37
N VAL A 181 24.09 38.59 -1.30
CA VAL A 181 25.05 38.46 -2.40
C VAL A 181 26.45 38.86 -1.98
N SER A 182 27.47 38.49 -2.81
CA SER A 182 28.82 38.98 -2.63
C SER A 182 28.82 40.49 -2.76
N GLY A 183 29.20 41.21 -1.71
CA GLY A 183 29.09 42.66 -1.60
C GLY A 183 28.15 43.15 -0.51
N GLY A 184 27.46 42.27 0.17
CA GLY A 184 26.67 42.51 1.38
C GLY A 184 25.26 43.01 1.17
N ALA A 185 24.78 43.17 -0.08
CA ALA A 185 23.38 43.51 -0.33
C ALA A 185 22.47 42.32 0.02
N LYS A 186 21.33 42.59 0.66
CA LYS A 186 20.32 41.60 1.05
C LYS A 186 19.08 41.75 0.20
N TYR A 187 18.56 40.64 -0.26
CA TYR A 187 17.32 40.56 -1.04
C TYR A 187 16.33 39.65 -0.36
N GLN A 188 15.03 39.96 -0.48
CA GLN A 188 13.93 39.16 0.01
C GLN A 188 13.12 38.68 -1.16
N HIS A 189 12.86 37.33 -1.22
CA HIS A 189 12.10 36.69 -2.29
C HIS A 189 10.96 35.93 -1.73
N LYS A 190 9.76 36.05 -2.33
CA LYS A 190 8.59 35.21 -2.11
C LYS A 190 8.53 34.16 -3.20
N VAL A 191 9.04 32.99 -2.94
CA VAL A 191 9.33 31.98 -3.95
C VAL A 191 8.08 31.23 -4.35
N TRP A 192 7.90 31.04 -5.66
CA TRP A 192 6.93 30.11 -6.22
C TRP A 192 7.47 28.67 -6.20
N ASN A 193 6.58 27.70 -5.98
CA ASN A 193 6.94 26.28 -6.03
C ASN A 193 6.78 25.76 -7.46
N TYR A 194 7.89 25.67 -8.18
CA TYR A 194 7.95 25.11 -9.54
C TYR A 194 8.37 23.64 -9.54
N ASP A 195 7.91 22.84 -8.57
CA ASP A 195 8.18 21.41 -8.49
C ASP A 195 7.31 20.59 -9.46
N GLY A 196 7.83 19.40 -9.85
CA GLY A 196 7.14 18.49 -10.76
C GLY A 196 7.44 18.77 -12.23
N ASP A 197 6.87 17.94 -13.12
CA ASP A 197 7.04 18.03 -14.57
C ASP A 197 5.91 18.83 -15.25
N SER A 198 4.87 19.13 -14.50
CA SER A 198 3.74 19.95 -14.95
C SER A 198 3.05 20.67 -13.79
N ILE A 199 2.47 21.81 -14.09
CA ILE A 199 1.65 22.60 -13.17
C ILE A 199 0.26 22.87 -13.76
N LYS A 200 -0.71 23.02 -12.84
CA LYS A 200 -2.09 23.46 -13.18
C LYS A 200 -2.36 24.83 -12.61
N ILE A 201 -3.08 25.62 -13.40
CA ILE A 201 -3.67 26.89 -12.98
C ILE A 201 -5.17 26.74 -12.98
N VAL A 202 -5.78 26.83 -11.81
CA VAL A 202 -7.22 26.63 -11.63
C VAL A 202 -7.88 27.98 -11.32
N ARG A 203 -8.72 28.47 -12.24
CA ARG A 203 -9.55 29.65 -11.99
C ARG A 203 -10.93 29.26 -11.46
N LYS A 204 -11.33 29.89 -10.40
CA LYS A 204 -12.64 29.71 -9.78
C LYS A 204 -13.44 31.01 -9.85
N ASN A 205 -14.76 30.90 -9.99
CA ASN A 205 -15.64 32.07 -9.87
C ASN A 205 -15.86 32.46 -8.39
N GLY A 206 -16.61 33.53 -8.13
CA GLY A 206 -16.92 33.98 -6.78
C GLY A 206 -17.67 32.97 -5.90
N TRP A 207 -18.18 31.89 -6.48
CA TRP A 207 -18.87 30.77 -5.79
C TRP A 207 -17.94 29.57 -5.55
N GLY A 208 -16.66 29.67 -5.87
CA GLY A 208 -15.68 28.60 -5.74
C GLY A 208 -15.77 27.50 -6.83
N ILE A 209 -16.58 27.70 -7.85
CA ILE A 209 -16.72 26.75 -8.96
C ILE A 209 -15.58 26.97 -9.95
N THR A 210 -14.90 25.90 -10.36
CA THR A 210 -13.85 25.95 -11.38
C THR A 210 -14.45 26.30 -12.73
N ILE A 211 -13.98 27.40 -13.31
CA ILE A 211 -14.43 27.92 -14.60
C ILE A 211 -13.40 27.77 -15.72
N GLU A 212 -12.16 27.58 -15.35
CA GLU A 212 -11.05 27.43 -16.29
C GLU A 212 -9.94 26.60 -15.63
N VAL A 213 -9.26 25.75 -16.41
CA VAL A 213 -8.06 25.03 -16.01
C VAL A 213 -7.05 25.10 -17.14
N SER A 214 -5.85 25.58 -16.85
CA SER A 214 -4.71 25.58 -17.77
C SER A 214 -3.61 24.68 -17.22
N CYS A 215 -3.01 23.87 -18.09
CA CYS A 215 -1.90 22.99 -17.77
C CYS A 215 -0.65 23.42 -18.56
N PHE A 216 0.49 23.47 -17.87
CA PHE A 216 1.81 23.78 -18.44
C PHE A 216 2.79 22.68 -18.07
N SER A 217 3.63 22.25 -19.02
CA SER A 217 4.84 21.46 -18.72
C SER A 217 5.94 22.37 -18.21
N LEU A 218 6.81 21.82 -17.36
CA LEU A 218 7.98 22.50 -16.85
C LEU A 218 9.25 21.84 -17.35
N GLU A 219 10.17 22.68 -17.87
CA GLU A 219 11.55 22.30 -18.13
C GLU A 219 12.45 23.23 -17.36
N ARG A 220 13.58 22.73 -16.86
CA ARG A 220 14.49 23.47 -16.01
C ARG A 220 15.90 23.39 -16.52
N ARG A 221 16.60 24.49 -16.39
CA ARG A 221 18.04 24.56 -16.63
C ARG A 221 18.70 25.30 -15.48
N GLN A 222 19.68 24.65 -14.85
CA GLN A 222 20.47 25.26 -13.78
C GLN A 222 21.39 26.31 -14.35
N MET A 223 21.40 27.50 -13.73
CA MET A 223 22.28 28.61 -14.08
C MET A 223 23.49 28.72 -13.15
N ASP A 224 23.21 28.73 -11.86
CA ASP A 224 24.18 28.69 -10.77
C ASP A 224 23.62 27.95 -9.57
N ALA A 225 24.24 28.08 -8.38
CA ALA A 225 23.75 27.41 -7.18
C ALA A 225 22.36 27.89 -6.73
N ASP A 226 21.99 29.12 -7.05
CA ASP A 226 20.81 29.80 -6.49
C ASP A 226 19.71 30.05 -7.53
N HIS A 227 20.02 29.99 -8.83
CA HIS A 227 19.10 30.40 -9.90
C HIS A 227 18.90 29.32 -10.99
N GLN A 228 17.69 29.31 -11.50
CA GLN A 228 17.29 28.46 -12.63
C GLN A 228 16.64 29.28 -13.75
N LEU A 229 16.78 28.76 -14.96
CA LEU A 229 15.88 29.05 -16.07
C LEU A 229 14.76 28.01 -16.07
N ILE A 230 13.53 28.47 -16.09
CA ILE A 230 12.34 27.63 -16.10
C ILE A 230 11.53 27.97 -17.34
N LEU A 231 11.24 26.94 -18.13
CA LEU A 231 10.32 27.05 -19.27
C LEU A 231 8.98 26.47 -18.86
N LEU A 232 7.93 27.29 -18.95
CA LEU A 232 6.54 26.88 -18.85
C LEU A 232 5.93 26.82 -20.24
N THR A 233 5.59 25.63 -20.70
CA THR A 233 4.98 25.45 -22.04
C THR A 233 3.53 25.01 -21.89
N PRO A 234 2.57 25.73 -22.52
CA PRO A 234 1.16 25.37 -22.52
C PRO A 234 0.95 23.96 -23.08
N MET A 235 0.14 23.16 -22.41
CA MET A 235 -0.22 21.82 -22.84
C MET A 235 -1.72 21.70 -23.17
N ALA A 236 -2.57 22.17 -22.25
CA ALA A 236 -4.01 22.11 -22.39
C ALA A 236 -4.66 23.26 -21.61
N LYS A 237 -5.76 23.80 -22.13
CA LYS A 237 -6.61 24.79 -21.46
C LYS A 237 -8.08 24.47 -21.72
N TYR A 238 -8.86 24.49 -20.66
CA TYR A 238 -10.32 24.31 -20.72
C TYR A 238 -11.02 25.50 -20.08
N GLN A 239 -12.08 25.99 -20.75
CA GLN A 239 -12.91 27.09 -20.23
C GLN A 239 -14.41 26.72 -20.27
N GLY A 240 -15.16 27.15 -19.26
CA GLY A 240 -16.59 26.88 -19.14
C GLY A 240 -16.91 25.49 -18.60
N ASP A 241 -18.08 24.99 -18.87
CA ASP A 241 -18.39 23.58 -18.62
C ASP A 241 -17.69 22.73 -19.69
N PRO A 242 -16.74 21.91 -19.35
CA PRO A 242 -16.50 21.11 -18.16
C PRO A 242 -15.16 21.41 -17.42
N ALA A 243 -14.83 22.64 -17.14
CA ALA A 243 -13.54 23.01 -16.54
C ALA A 243 -13.27 22.30 -15.20
N TRP A 244 -14.28 22.02 -14.42
CA TRP A 244 -14.14 21.27 -13.18
C TRP A 244 -13.72 19.81 -13.41
N VAL A 245 -14.17 19.22 -14.52
CA VAL A 245 -13.74 17.89 -14.96
C VAL A 245 -12.28 17.93 -15.39
N ALA A 246 -11.90 18.95 -16.15
CA ALA A 246 -10.54 19.16 -16.59
C ALA A 246 -9.57 19.25 -15.40
N ASN A 247 -9.98 19.86 -14.30
CA ASN A 247 -9.17 19.91 -13.07
C ASN A 247 -8.89 18.51 -12.47
N CYS A 248 -9.85 17.59 -12.56
CA CYS A 248 -9.65 16.22 -12.11
C CYS A 248 -8.82 15.37 -13.07
N VAL A 249 -8.76 15.77 -14.32
CA VAL A 249 -8.26 15.01 -15.45
C VAL A 249 -6.83 15.38 -15.84
N LEU A 250 -6.49 16.68 -15.78
CA LEU A 250 -5.17 17.16 -16.16
C LEU A 250 -4.13 16.84 -15.07
N GLU A 251 -2.96 16.41 -15.50
CA GLU A 251 -1.83 16.15 -14.62
C GLU A 251 -1.17 17.45 -14.13
N GLY A 252 -0.51 17.37 -12.97
CA GLY A 252 0.23 18.46 -12.37
C GLY A 252 -0.35 18.97 -11.05
N GLY A 253 0.52 19.53 -10.21
CA GLY A 253 0.16 20.24 -8.99
C GLY A 253 -0.37 21.65 -9.26
N GLU A 254 -1.22 22.21 -8.39
CA GLU A 254 -1.54 23.66 -8.44
C GLU A 254 -0.29 24.48 -8.13
N LEU A 255 -0.04 25.52 -8.91
CA LEU A 255 1.05 26.46 -8.65
C LEU A 255 0.75 27.27 -7.39
N THR A 256 1.54 27.06 -6.37
CA THR A 256 1.40 27.73 -5.08
C THR A 256 2.72 28.36 -4.65
N ARG A 257 2.66 29.27 -3.68
CA ARG A 257 3.89 29.75 -3.02
C ARG A 257 4.54 28.59 -2.27
N LEU A 258 5.88 28.57 -2.27
CA LEU A 258 6.64 27.60 -1.51
C LEU A 258 6.24 27.68 -0.03
N LYS A 259 5.87 26.55 0.56
CA LYS A 259 5.52 26.45 1.98
C LYS A 259 6.74 26.04 2.78
N ILE A 260 7.19 26.95 3.62
CA ILE A 260 8.32 26.72 4.52
C ILE A 260 7.78 26.27 5.88
N ALA A 261 8.35 25.18 6.43
CA ALA A 261 7.86 24.63 7.70
C ALA A 261 8.09 25.61 8.87
N LYS A 262 7.07 25.76 9.71
CA LYS A 262 7.13 26.69 10.85
C LYS A 262 7.96 26.11 11.98
N ASN A 263 8.25 25.75 12.78
CA ASN A 263 8.92 25.11 13.96
C ASN A 263 10.46 25.12 13.95
N GLY A 264 11.07 26.18 13.49
CA GLY A 264 12.53 26.34 13.54
C GLY A 264 13.28 25.55 12.45
N TYR A 265 12.59 24.75 11.63
CA TYR A 265 13.17 23.99 10.53
C TYR A 265 12.38 24.18 9.27
N THR A 266 13.09 24.37 8.17
CA THR A 266 12.53 24.38 6.81
C THR A 266 12.77 23.04 6.16
N ARG A 267 11.74 22.52 5.51
CA ARG A 267 11.84 21.28 4.75
C ARG A 267 11.23 21.48 3.37
N LEU A 268 12.02 21.21 2.35
CA LEU A 268 11.62 21.32 0.96
C LEU A 268 11.91 20.00 0.27
N THR A 269 10.93 19.47 -0.47
CA THR A 269 11.13 18.31 -1.35
C THR A 269 11.14 18.79 -2.78
N THR A 270 12.18 18.44 -3.54
CA THR A 270 12.32 18.76 -4.95
C THR A 270 12.37 17.49 -5.79
N ASN A 271 11.87 17.58 -7.02
CA ASN A 271 12.00 16.53 -8.00
C ASN A 271 13.18 16.87 -8.93
N GLU A 272 14.25 16.09 -8.82
CA GLU A 272 15.48 16.30 -9.57
C GLU A 272 15.70 15.20 -10.60
N ALA A 273 16.66 15.36 -11.51
CA ALA A 273 16.94 14.40 -12.57
C ALA A 273 17.28 12.99 -12.04
N ASP A 274 17.88 12.90 -10.86
CA ASP A 274 18.26 11.68 -10.16
C ASP A 274 17.25 11.22 -9.09
N GLY A 275 16.09 11.87 -9.01
CA GLY A 275 14.98 11.51 -8.14
C GLY A 275 14.62 12.59 -7.13
N LEU A 276 13.70 12.24 -6.23
CA LEU A 276 13.23 13.14 -5.18
C LEU A 276 14.31 13.37 -4.11
N LYS A 277 14.60 14.64 -3.83
CA LYS A 277 15.50 15.07 -2.76
C LYS A 277 14.75 15.83 -1.67
N VAL A 278 15.20 15.70 -0.44
CA VAL A 278 14.68 16.48 0.71
C VAL A 278 15.78 17.37 1.26
N HIS A 279 15.50 18.65 1.25
CA HIS A 279 16.35 19.70 1.78
C HIS A 279 15.87 20.10 3.17
N THR A 280 16.72 20.04 4.17
CA THR A 280 16.41 20.42 5.55
C THR A 280 17.31 21.57 5.96
N GLY A 281 16.73 22.71 6.27
CA GLY A 281 17.43 23.91 6.79
C GLY A 281 16.91 24.28 8.16
N ILE A 282 17.70 25.06 8.90
CA ILE A 282 17.31 25.66 10.17
C ILE A 282 16.89 27.11 9.89
N VAL A 283 15.68 27.48 10.34
CA VAL A 283 15.14 28.84 10.14
C VAL A 283 16.04 29.85 10.82
N ASN A 284 16.39 30.93 10.10
CA ASN A 284 17.33 31.99 10.49
C ASN A 284 18.80 31.54 10.66
N GLU A 285 19.12 30.31 10.22
CA GLU A 285 20.50 29.81 10.18
C GLU A 285 20.94 29.62 8.71
N TYR A 286 22.26 29.69 8.46
CA TYR A 286 22.82 29.44 7.14
C TYR A 286 23.30 28.00 6.95
N ILE A 287 22.59 27.06 7.55
CA ILE A 287 22.92 25.62 7.54
C ILE A 287 21.80 24.85 6.94
N SER A 288 22.11 24.00 5.99
CA SER A 288 21.16 23.03 5.44
C SER A 288 21.81 21.70 5.09
N CYS A 289 20.97 20.68 4.90
CA CYS A 289 21.37 19.34 4.50
C CYS A 289 20.41 18.81 3.45
N THR A 290 20.93 18.22 2.39
CA THR A 290 20.15 17.61 1.31
C THR A 290 20.42 16.12 1.27
N VAL A 291 19.36 15.34 1.26
CA VAL A 291 19.44 13.85 1.14
C VAL A 291 18.35 13.34 0.19
N PRO A 292 18.55 12.18 -0.45
CA PRO A 292 17.49 11.52 -1.20
C PRO A 292 16.24 11.27 -0.33
N ALA A 293 15.05 11.45 -0.89
CA ALA A 293 13.80 11.29 -0.14
C ALA A 293 13.62 9.90 0.52
N PRO A 294 14.06 8.78 -0.09
CA PRO A 294 14.07 7.49 0.58
C PRO A 294 14.94 7.47 1.85
N VAL A 295 16.16 8.03 1.77
CA VAL A 295 17.11 8.11 2.89
C VAL A 295 16.53 8.97 4.03
N ASP A 296 15.94 10.12 3.71
CA ASP A 296 15.25 10.95 4.68
C ASP A 296 14.10 10.20 5.37
N CYS A 297 13.33 9.46 4.60
CA CYS A 297 12.23 8.66 5.12
C CYS A 297 12.73 7.59 6.10
N GLU A 298 13.80 6.89 5.76
CA GLU A 298 14.44 5.89 6.62
C GLU A 298 14.99 6.50 7.90
N LEU A 299 15.72 7.60 7.81
CA LEU A 299 16.25 8.30 8.99
C LEU A 299 15.14 8.79 9.93
N ARG A 300 14.02 9.28 9.38
CA ARG A 300 12.85 9.64 10.21
C ARG A 300 12.19 8.43 10.87
N GLN A 301 12.18 7.29 10.20
CA GLN A 301 11.69 6.04 10.78
C GLN A 301 12.63 5.55 11.89
N ILE A 302 13.94 5.58 11.67
CA ILE A 302 14.95 5.24 12.69
C ILE A 302 14.78 6.16 13.90
N ALA A 303 14.74 7.47 13.68
CA ALA A 303 14.56 8.43 14.77
C ALA A 303 13.25 8.23 15.56
N ALA A 304 12.21 7.73 14.89
CA ALA A 304 10.92 7.46 15.53
C ALA A 304 10.89 6.14 16.34
N LEU A 305 11.75 5.18 15.99
CA LEU A 305 11.76 3.83 16.56
C LEU A 305 12.85 3.63 17.63
N GLN A 306 13.92 4.42 17.59
CA GLN A 306 15.02 4.24 18.54
C GLN A 306 14.64 4.71 19.95
N SER A 307 15.00 3.88 20.92
CA SER A 307 14.92 4.20 22.35
C SER A 307 16.10 5.07 22.83
N THR A 308 17.20 5.07 22.08
CA THR A 308 18.39 5.89 22.33
C THR A 308 18.45 7.09 21.40
N GLU A 309 19.15 8.14 21.80
CA GLU A 309 19.30 9.35 21.00
C GLU A 309 20.09 9.04 19.72
N LEU A 310 19.54 9.47 18.58
CA LEU A 310 20.22 9.35 17.28
C LEU A 310 21.46 10.27 17.28
N THR A 311 22.63 9.71 17.03
CA THR A 311 23.87 10.51 16.96
C THR A 311 24.07 11.14 15.58
N MET A 312 24.77 12.26 15.53
CA MET A 312 25.13 12.90 14.26
C MET A 312 25.96 11.99 13.35
N SER A 313 26.83 11.16 13.95
CA SER A 313 27.66 10.19 13.22
C SER A 313 26.80 9.14 12.53
N GLN A 314 25.72 8.66 13.15
CA GLN A 314 24.77 7.72 12.55
C GLN A 314 24.01 8.37 11.36
N VAL A 315 23.60 9.63 11.51
CA VAL A 315 22.96 10.37 10.41
C VAL A 315 23.93 10.52 9.24
N LYS A 316 25.17 10.92 9.52
CA LYS A 316 26.24 11.10 8.52
C LYS A 316 26.52 9.81 7.76
N SER A 317 26.72 8.72 8.48
CA SER A 317 27.00 7.40 7.90
C SER A 317 25.83 6.90 7.05
N HIS A 318 24.60 6.97 7.56
CA HIS A 318 23.43 6.48 6.87
C HIS A 318 23.10 7.30 5.61
N ALA A 319 23.29 8.61 5.66
CA ALA A 319 23.07 9.51 4.54
C ALA A 319 24.28 9.59 3.58
N GLN A 320 25.38 8.91 3.89
CA GLN A 320 26.62 8.90 3.12
C GLN A 320 27.19 10.31 2.88
N LEU A 321 27.06 11.19 3.86
CA LEU A 321 27.52 12.57 3.77
C LEU A 321 29.03 12.65 4.09
N SER A 322 29.78 13.37 3.28
CA SER A 322 31.24 13.50 3.42
C SER A 322 31.65 14.62 4.40
N ASP A 323 30.83 15.64 4.51
CA ASP A 323 31.10 16.84 5.33
C ASP A 323 30.54 16.71 6.75
N GLU A 324 31.22 17.27 7.76
CA GLU A 324 30.79 17.21 9.16
C GLU A 324 29.74 18.24 9.51
N SER A 325 29.68 19.36 8.81
CA SER A 325 28.70 20.44 9.05
C SER A 325 27.32 20.13 8.44
N THR A 326 27.29 19.40 7.33
CA THR A 326 26.06 19.07 6.57
C THR A 326 25.06 18.24 7.37
N PRO A 327 25.44 17.18 8.10
CA PRO A 327 24.48 16.38 8.84
C PRO A 327 23.84 17.11 10.02
N ALA A 328 24.42 18.25 10.46
CA ALA A 328 23.98 18.97 11.65
C ALA A 328 22.51 19.45 11.56
N ALA A 329 22.08 20.01 10.44
CA ALA A 329 20.70 20.46 10.26
C ALA A 329 19.70 19.31 10.28
N LEU A 330 20.02 18.23 9.58
CA LEU A 330 19.19 17.04 9.54
C LEU A 330 19.14 16.32 10.90
N TRP A 331 20.29 16.16 11.54
CA TRP A 331 20.40 15.59 12.88
C TRP A 331 19.60 16.39 13.92
N ALA A 332 19.75 17.73 13.93
CA ALA A 332 19.00 18.59 14.84
C ALA A 332 17.48 18.49 14.61
N TYR A 333 17.04 18.42 13.35
CA TYR A 333 15.64 18.18 13.00
C TYR A 333 15.15 16.81 13.50
N LEU A 334 15.90 15.76 13.25
CA LEU A 334 15.55 14.41 13.66
C LEU A 334 15.48 14.28 15.19
N ARG A 335 16.45 14.89 15.88
CA ARG A 335 16.49 14.96 17.36
C ARG A 335 15.30 15.72 17.93
N ALA A 336 14.92 16.85 17.34
CA ALA A 336 13.73 17.60 17.76
C ALA A 336 12.42 16.81 17.56
N LYS A 337 12.42 15.82 16.66
CA LYS A 337 11.29 14.93 16.41
C LYS A 337 11.32 13.63 17.23
N GLN A 338 12.47 13.29 17.83
CA GLN A 338 12.56 12.17 18.76
C GLN A 338 11.76 12.49 20.03
N LYS A 339 11.11 11.49 20.57
CA LYS A 339 10.60 11.59 21.93
C LYS A 339 11.79 11.71 22.90
N PRO A 340 11.69 12.54 23.94
CA PRO A 340 12.67 12.48 25.02
C PRO A 340 12.76 11.03 25.50
N TRP A 341 14.01 10.54 25.57
CA TRP A 341 14.31 9.22 26.07
C TRP A 341 13.67 9.05 27.45
N ARG A 342 12.80 8.06 27.59
CA ARG A 342 12.31 7.60 28.88
C ARG A 342 13.28 6.51 29.33
N GLY A 343 14.37 6.95 29.95
CA GLY A 343 15.41 6.05 30.42
C GLY A 343 14.87 5.11 31.47
N GLU A 344 15.09 3.91 31.17
CA GLU A 344 15.57 2.78 31.95
C GLU A 344 15.48 1.58 31.02
N THR A 345 16.58 1.29 30.37
CA THR A 345 16.77 0.00 29.71
C THR A 345 16.90 -1.02 30.82
N VAL A 346 15.79 -1.63 31.19
CA VAL A 346 15.87 -2.90 31.89
C VAL A 346 16.45 -3.86 30.86
N SER A 347 17.72 -4.25 31.05
CA SER A 347 18.38 -5.31 30.29
C SER A 347 17.65 -6.62 30.61
N THR A 348 16.58 -6.93 29.86
CA THR A 348 15.93 -8.22 29.98
C THR A 348 16.77 -9.22 29.20
N THR A 349 17.14 -10.31 29.86
CA THR A 349 17.83 -11.47 29.26
C THR A 349 16.93 -12.25 28.30
N VAL A 350 15.65 -11.84 28.17
CA VAL A 350 14.65 -12.47 27.31
C VAL A 350 14.41 -11.57 26.10
N LYS A 351 14.66 -12.11 24.91
CA LYS A 351 14.27 -11.43 23.68
C LYS A 351 12.75 -11.44 23.57
N ARG A 352 12.13 -10.27 23.45
CA ARG A 352 10.67 -10.14 23.40
C ARG A 352 10.10 -10.68 22.11
N VAL A 353 10.83 -10.56 21.02
CA VAL A 353 10.47 -11.09 19.69
C VAL A 353 11.72 -11.62 19.02
N HIS A 354 11.63 -12.83 18.48
CA HIS A 354 12.68 -13.40 17.65
C HIS A 354 12.47 -12.94 16.22
N THR A 355 13.44 -12.28 15.63
CA THR A 355 13.36 -11.80 14.26
C THR A 355 14.12 -12.72 13.32
N TYR A 356 13.64 -12.89 12.08
CA TYR A 356 14.30 -13.80 11.16
C TYR A 356 14.34 -13.28 9.71
N GLN A 357 15.32 -13.76 8.98
CA GLN A 357 15.48 -13.58 7.56
C GLN A 357 15.72 -14.93 6.88
N LEU A 358 15.09 -15.11 5.73
CA LEU A 358 15.23 -16.29 4.88
C LEU A 358 16.03 -15.89 3.66
N VAL A 359 17.28 -16.35 3.59
CA VAL A 359 18.22 -15.93 2.56
C VAL A 359 18.72 -17.12 1.76
N ASP A 360 19.01 -16.91 0.46
CA ASP A 360 19.62 -17.96 -0.39
C ASP A 360 21.11 -18.17 -0.07
N LYS A 361 21.77 -17.08 0.34
CA LYS A 361 23.18 -17.04 0.77
C LYS A 361 23.30 -16.12 1.97
N TYR A 362 24.25 -16.41 2.85
CA TYR A 362 24.47 -15.57 4.04
C TYR A 362 24.82 -14.11 3.69
N ASP A 363 25.49 -13.88 2.57
CA ASP A 363 25.81 -12.53 2.08
C ASP A 363 24.58 -11.69 1.74
N ASP A 364 23.41 -12.30 1.53
CA ASP A 364 22.13 -11.61 1.32
C ASP A 364 21.45 -11.20 2.64
N TYR A 365 22.04 -11.53 3.78
CA TYR A 365 21.53 -11.10 5.10
C TYR A 365 21.68 -9.59 5.27
N ASP A 366 20.61 -8.93 5.68
CA ASP A 366 20.55 -7.49 5.93
C ASP A 366 20.55 -7.24 7.44
N PRO A 367 21.68 -6.89 8.07
CA PRO A 367 21.78 -6.66 9.50
C PRO A 367 20.98 -5.43 9.99
N ASP A 368 20.63 -4.50 9.08
CA ASP A 368 19.91 -3.27 9.39
C ASP A 368 18.38 -3.42 9.16
N ALA A 369 17.94 -4.58 8.74
CA ALA A 369 16.53 -4.86 8.50
C ALA A 369 15.71 -4.72 9.79
N LYS A 370 14.55 -4.10 9.67
CA LYS A 370 13.67 -3.86 10.82
C LYS A 370 12.66 -4.99 10.97
N PRO A 371 12.37 -5.42 12.20
CA PRO A 371 11.35 -6.42 12.44
C PRO A 371 9.96 -5.95 12.00
N SER A 372 9.13 -6.86 11.57
CA SER A 372 7.74 -6.56 11.19
C SER A 372 6.86 -6.23 12.39
N VAL A 373 7.20 -6.70 13.57
CA VAL A 373 6.53 -6.40 14.84
C VAL A 373 7.55 -6.17 15.95
N ILE A 374 7.12 -5.49 17.00
CA ILE A 374 7.92 -5.22 18.22
C ILE A 374 7.23 -5.78 19.46
N GLY A 375 7.99 -6.13 20.47
CA GLY A 375 7.47 -6.50 21.78
C GLY A 375 7.35 -5.26 22.69
N PHE A 376 6.21 -5.12 23.38
CA PHE A 376 5.97 -4.04 24.34
C PHE A 376 6.05 -4.51 25.81
N MET A 377 6.04 -5.81 26.06
CA MET A 377 6.22 -6.45 27.37
C MET A 377 6.97 -7.77 27.21
N ASP A 378 7.37 -8.40 28.31
CA ASP A 378 7.97 -9.72 28.25
C ASP A 378 6.92 -10.80 27.92
N PRO A 379 7.28 -11.83 27.16
CA PRO A 379 6.34 -12.85 26.73
C PRO A 379 5.89 -13.74 27.88
N ILE A 380 4.60 -14.03 27.97
CA ILE A 380 4.09 -15.10 28.84
C ILE A 380 4.45 -16.47 28.24
N TYR A 381 4.39 -16.56 26.91
CA TYR A 381 4.77 -17.73 26.12
C TYR A 381 5.77 -17.28 25.04
N ASP A 382 7.03 -17.69 25.16
CA ASP A 382 8.17 -17.23 24.36
C ASP A 382 8.28 -17.99 23.04
N SER A 383 7.46 -17.64 22.08
CA SER A 383 7.53 -18.22 20.74
C SER A 383 7.01 -17.22 19.67
N ALA A 384 7.35 -15.95 19.83
CA ALA A 384 7.05 -14.94 18.82
C ALA A 384 8.19 -14.82 17.81
N TYR A 385 7.97 -15.33 16.62
CA TYR A 385 8.88 -15.21 15.48
C TYR A 385 8.31 -14.24 14.45
N ALA A 386 9.04 -13.21 14.11
CA ALA A 386 8.62 -12.18 13.18
C ALA A 386 9.61 -12.04 12.02
N PRO A 387 9.17 -12.04 10.77
CA PRO A 387 10.05 -11.79 9.64
C PRO A 387 10.56 -10.36 9.68
N ASP A 388 11.83 -10.16 9.38
CA ASP A 388 12.40 -8.84 9.15
C ASP A 388 11.91 -8.28 7.80
N MET A 389 11.70 -6.96 7.76
CA MET A 389 11.29 -6.26 6.55
C MET A 389 12.50 -6.02 5.65
N CYS A 390 12.85 -7.01 4.83
CA CYS A 390 13.98 -6.99 3.91
C CYS A 390 13.63 -7.55 2.53
N LYS A 391 14.53 -7.36 1.59
CA LYS A 391 14.35 -7.83 0.20
C LYS A 391 14.33 -9.36 0.11
N SER A 392 15.12 -10.05 0.91
CA SER A 392 15.18 -11.52 0.91
C SER A 392 13.86 -12.12 1.36
N ASN A 393 13.28 -11.62 2.45
CA ASN A 393 11.97 -12.06 2.92
C ASN A 393 10.84 -11.67 1.94
N ASP A 394 10.90 -10.51 1.27
CA ASP A 394 9.95 -10.19 0.19
C ASP A 394 10.08 -11.17 -0.97
N LYS A 395 11.29 -11.50 -1.40
CA LYS A 395 11.57 -12.50 -2.45
C LYS A 395 11.01 -13.86 -2.06
N ARG A 396 11.29 -14.32 -0.84
CA ARG A 396 10.77 -15.58 -0.32
C ARG A 396 9.25 -15.60 -0.24
N SER A 397 8.64 -14.52 0.22
CA SER A 397 7.18 -14.35 0.28
C SER A 397 6.53 -14.52 -1.10
N VAL A 398 7.06 -13.85 -2.14
CA VAL A 398 6.56 -13.96 -3.52
C VAL A 398 6.78 -15.39 -4.05
N GLU A 399 7.96 -15.95 -3.86
CA GLU A 399 8.30 -17.27 -4.37
C GLU A 399 7.42 -18.37 -3.75
N ALA A 400 7.31 -18.38 -2.43
CA ALA A 400 6.55 -19.40 -1.72
C ALA A 400 5.02 -19.26 -1.89
N ARG A 401 4.52 -18.01 -1.91
CA ARG A 401 3.08 -17.75 -1.84
C ARG A 401 2.43 -17.46 -3.20
N VAL A 402 3.20 -17.19 -4.24
CA VAL A 402 2.69 -16.89 -5.58
C VAL A 402 3.28 -17.82 -6.62
N ASN A 403 4.62 -17.83 -6.79
CA ASN A 403 5.24 -18.52 -7.92
C ASN A 403 5.18 -20.05 -7.80
N LYS A 404 5.60 -20.62 -6.66
CA LYS A 404 5.63 -22.08 -6.42
C LYS A 404 4.26 -22.72 -6.29
N VAL A 405 3.23 -21.94 -6.02
CA VAL A 405 1.87 -22.47 -5.79
C VAL A 405 0.91 -22.21 -6.95
N ARG A 406 1.36 -21.56 -8.03
CA ARG A 406 0.56 -21.41 -9.25
C ARG A 406 0.09 -22.77 -9.75
N ASN A 407 -1.12 -22.80 -10.22
CA ASN A 407 -1.65 -23.98 -10.89
C ASN A 407 -2.54 -23.56 -12.07
N GLU A 408 -2.56 -24.39 -13.07
CA GLU A 408 -3.34 -24.23 -14.30
C GLU A 408 -4.34 -25.37 -14.44
N THR A 409 -4.95 -25.76 -13.32
CA THR A 409 -5.92 -26.86 -13.29
C THR A 409 -7.08 -26.59 -14.25
N ASP A 410 -7.33 -27.52 -15.15
CA ASP A 410 -8.44 -27.49 -16.10
C ASP A 410 -9.75 -27.98 -15.49
N VAL A 411 -10.86 -27.44 -16.00
CA VAL A 411 -12.19 -27.88 -15.59
C VAL A 411 -12.55 -29.24 -16.19
N THR A 412 -12.91 -30.18 -15.34
CA THR A 412 -13.47 -31.47 -15.82
C THR A 412 -14.98 -31.34 -16.13
N PRO A 413 -15.54 -32.18 -17.00
CA PRO A 413 -17.00 -32.20 -17.25
C PRO A 413 -17.82 -32.42 -15.98
N PHE A 414 -17.34 -33.25 -15.06
CA PHE A 414 -17.97 -33.46 -13.77
C PHE A 414 -17.94 -32.23 -12.89
N THR A 415 -16.76 -31.60 -12.75
CA THR A 415 -16.63 -30.34 -11.99
C THR A 415 -17.54 -29.25 -12.54
N LEU A 416 -17.61 -29.11 -13.88
CA LEU A 416 -18.47 -28.11 -14.51
C LEU A 416 -19.97 -28.40 -14.25
N LYS A 417 -20.37 -29.69 -14.27
CA LYS A 417 -21.73 -30.11 -13.89
C LYS A 417 -22.05 -29.69 -12.45
N VAL A 418 -21.15 -30.04 -11.51
CA VAL A 418 -21.34 -29.74 -10.08
C VAL A 418 -21.30 -28.20 -9.82
N MET A 419 -20.50 -27.43 -10.56
CA MET A 419 -20.54 -25.95 -10.51
C MET A 419 -21.93 -25.41 -10.87
N LYS A 420 -22.53 -25.93 -11.94
CA LYS A 420 -23.89 -25.52 -12.34
C LYS A 420 -24.93 -25.88 -11.29
N GLU A 421 -24.85 -27.07 -10.72
CA GLU A 421 -25.70 -27.51 -9.60
C GLU A 421 -25.54 -26.59 -8.40
N PHE A 422 -24.31 -26.31 -7.97
CA PHE A 422 -24.01 -25.41 -6.86
C PHE A 422 -24.55 -23.99 -7.11
N ILE A 423 -24.33 -23.43 -8.30
CA ILE A 423 -24.84 -22.10 -8.66
C ILE A 423 -26.36 -22.07 -8.63
N THR A 424 -27.02 -23.13 -9.09
CA THR A 424 -28.48 -23.22 -9.03
C THR A 424 -28.99 -23.19 -7.59
N MET A 425 -28.37 -23.97 -6.69
CA MET A 425 -28.69 -23.95 -5.27
C MET A 425 -28.37 -22.60 -4.60
N PHE A 426 -27.20 -22.01 -4.92
CA PHE A 426 -26.77 -20.75 -4.36
C PHE A 426 -27.68 -19.58 -4.76
N VAL A 427 -28.02 -19.49 -6.03
CA VAL A 427 -28.80 -18.36 -6.58
C VAL A 427 -30.28 -18.51 -6.29
N GLY A 428 -30.82 -19.73 -6.35
CA GLY A 428 -32.23 -20.00 -6.12
C GLY A 428 -33.17 -19.09 -6.89
N ALA A 429 -34.12 -18.48 -6.23
CA ALA A 429 -35.09 -17.54 -6.78
C ALA A 429 -34.46 -16.14 -7.10
N SER A 430 -33.26 -15.88 -6.59
CA SER A 430 -32.60 -14.57 -6.74
C SER A 430 -31.80 -14.42 -8.02
N ARG A 431 -32.02 -15.28 -9.03
CA ARG A 431 -31.35 -15.18 -10.33
C ARG A 431 -31.59 -13.82 -10.98
N HIS A 432 -30.48 -13.13 -11.34
CA HIS A 432 -30.51 -11.82 -11.96
C HIS A 432 -31.28 -10.74 -11.16
N SER A 433 -31.24 -10.83 -9.82
CA SER A 433 -31.95 -9.88 -8.96
C SER A 433 -31.03 -8.82 -8.34
N LEU A 434 -29.74 -9.12 -8.10
CA LEU A 434 -28.83 -8.22 -7.43
C LEU A 434 -28.39 -7.05 -8.32
N GLU A 435 -28.16 -5.94 -7.65
CA GLU A 435 -27.49 -4.75 -8.18
C GLU A 435 -26.33 -4.38 -7.27
N PRO A 436 -25.23 -3.81 -7.80
CA PRO A 436 -24.18 -3.24 -6.95
C PRO A 436 -24.76 -2.20 -5.99
N THR A 437 -24.20 -2.08 -4.80
CA THR A 437 -24.57 -1.01 -3.85
C THR A 437 -24.07 0.35 -4.34
N GLY A 438 -24.59 1.45 -3.77
CA GLY A 438 -24.06 2.78 -4.01
C GLY A 438 -22.62 2.94 -3.47
N THR A 439 -21.88 3.89 -4.03
CA THR A 439 -20.54 4.24 -3.53
C THR A 439 -20.60 4.82 -2.12
N GLU A 440 -21.69 5.48 -1.75
CA GLU A 440 -21.94 6.00 -0.40
C GLU A 440 -21.88 4.89 0.65
N GLU A 441 -22.43 3.73 0.32
CA GLU A 441 -22.40 2.57 1.20
C GLU A 441 -20.96 2.07 1.44
N VAL A 442 -20.09 2.17 0.44
CA VAL A 442 -18.67 1.83 0.59
C VAL A 442 -17.99 2.76 1.59
N TYR A 443 -18.29 4.06 1.55
CA TYR A 443 -17.74 5.03 2.51
C TYR A 443 -18.26 4.81 3.93
N VAL A 444 -19.50 4.40 4.08
CA VAL A 444 -20.08 4.06 5.40
C VAL A 444 -19.40 2.82 5.98
N ARG A 445 -19.24 1.75 5.20
CA ARG A 445 -18.68 0.48 5.65
C ARG A 445 -17.16 0.49 5.82
N GLN A 446 -16.44 1.34 5.08
CA GLN A 446 -14.98 1.48 5.15
C GLN A 446 -14.59 2.68 6.02
N ASP A 447 -14.79 2.58 7.31
CA ASP A 447 -14.62 3.64 8.29
C ASP A 447 -13.23 3.75 8.91
N LYS A 448 -12.36 2.74 8.71
CA LYS A 448 -10.99 2.74 9.27
C LYS A 448 -10.12 3.82 8.59
N PRO A 449 -9.24 4.52 9.34
CA PRO A 449 -8.44 5.61 8.78
C PRO A 449 -7.68 5.28 7.51
N GLN A 450 -7.08 4.07 7.43
CA GLN A 450 -6.38 3.62 6.22
C GLN A 450 -7.32 3.37 5.04
N GLN A 451 -8.50 2.82 5.28
CA GLN A 451 -9.50 2.61 4.25
C GLN A 451 -10.02 3.94 3.71
N ARG A 452 -10.36 4.88 4.61
CA ARG A 452 -10.80 6.24 4.23
C ARG A 452 -9.75 6.99 3.43
N ARG A 453 -8.46 6.83 3.78
CA ARG A 453 -7.37 7.41 3.00
C ARG A 453 -7.33 6.86 1.58
N ILE A 454 -7.46 5.55 1.40
CA ILE A 454 -7.48 4.92 0.07
C ILE A 454 -8.68 5.39 -0.75
N LEU A 455 -9.86 5.53 -0.11
CA LEU A 455 -11.06 6.04 -0.77
C LEU A 455 -10.89 7.51 -1.17
N ALA A 456 -10.34 8.34 -0.30
CA ALA A 456 -10.04 9.74 -0.61
C ALA A 456 -9.03 9.87 -1.76
N GLU A 457 -7.97 9.03 -1.78
CA GLU A 457 -7.04 8.98 -2.91
C GLU A 457 -7.74 8.56 -4.21
N ALA A 458 -8.71 7.64 -4.14
CA ALA A 458 -9.47 7.18 -5.31
C ALA A 458 -10.30 8.28 -5.98
N GLU A 459 -10.80 9.25 -5.21
CA GLU A 459 -11.57 10.40 -5.73
C GLU A 459 -10.76 11.27 -6.69
N TYR A 460 -9.43 11.28 -6.54
CA TYR A 460 -8.52 12.07 -7.38
C TYR A 460 -7.90 11.26 -8.53
N MET A 461 -8.20 9.96 -8.62
CA MET A 461 -7.65 9.10 -9.65
C MET A 461 -8.50 9.15 -10.92
N ARG A 462 -7.88 9.56 -12.03
CA ARG A 462 -8.53 9.55 -13.35
C ARG A 462 -8.65 8.16 -13.96
N TYR A 463 -7.56 7.38 -13.84
CA TYR A 463 -7.46 6.03 -14.38
C TYR A 463 -6.93 5.08 -13.32
N PRO A 464 -7.43 3.84 -13.31
CA PRO A 464 -6.89 2.83 -12.41
C PRO A 464 -5.47 2.47 -12.84
N HIS A 465 -4.48 2.80 -12.01
CA HIS A 465 -3.13 2.33 -12.23
C HIS A 465 -3.02 0.88 -11.76
N ARG A 466 -3.15 -0.05 -12.69
CA ARG A 466 -3.25 -1.49 -12.42
C ARG A 466 -1.87 -2.15 -12.22
N VAL A 467 -1.05 -1.56 -11.37
CA VAL A 467 0.15 -2.17 -10.81
C VAL A 467 -0.10 -2.49 -9.35
N VAL A 468 0.01 -3.74 -8.99
CA VAL A 468 -0.20 -4.21 -7.61
C VAL A 468 1.00 -3.79 -6.76
N LYS A 469 0.71 -3.08 -5.69
CA LYS A 469 1.70 -2.83 -4.63
C LYS A 469 1.56 -3.92 -3.59
N SER A 470 2.65 -4.64 -3.31
CA SER A 470 2.65 -5.67 -2.30
C SER A 470 3.67 -5.39 -1.20
N PHE A 471 3.42 -5.95 -0.04
CA PHE A 471 4.29 -5.88 1.11
C PHE A 471 4.08 -7.10 1.99
N MET A 472 5.09 -7.42 2.76
CA MET A 472 5.02 -8.50 3.71
C MET A 472 4.05 -8.16 4.86
N LYS A 473 3.20 -9.10 5.23
CA LYS A 473 2.28 -8.96 6.36
C LYS A 473 3.05 -8.81 7.67
N ARG A 474 2.71 -7.80 8.43
CA ARG A 474 3.33 -7.53 9.73
C ARG A 474 2.63 -8.34 10.81
N GLU A 475 3.14 -9.51 11.10
CA GLU A 475 2.61 -10.40 12.13
C GLU A 475 3.72 -11.28 12.71
N ALA A 476 3.53 -11.73 13.93
CA ALA A 476 4.37 -12.77 14.54
C ALA A 476 3.70 -14.13 14.35
N GLY A 477 4.49 -15.15 14.07
CA GLY A 477 4.11 -16.57 14.09
C GLY A 477 4.64 -17.27 15.35
N GLN A 478 4.24 -18.52 15.56
CA GLN A 478 4.77 -19.36 16.62
C GLN A 478 6.13 -19.96 16.26
N ASN A 479 6.50 -19.93 14.97
CA ASN A 479 7.74 -20.45 14.44
C ASN A 479 8.22 -19.61 13.24
N VAL A 480 9.42 -19.91 12.74
CA VAL A 480 9.91 -19.40 11.46
C VAL A 480 9.08 -20.00 10.33
N GLY A 481 8.56 -19.18 9.45
CA GLY A 481 7.72 -19.60 8.32
C GLY A 481 7.86 -18.69 7.11
N ASP A 482 7.30 -19.10 5.97
CA ASP A 482 7.27 -18.26 4.77
C ASP A 482 6.44 -16.98 5.02
N PRO A 483 7.01 -15.78 4.89
CA PRO A 483 6.28 -14.56 5.16
C PRO A 483 5.04 -14.43 4.26
N ARG A 484 3.94 -13.96 4.82
CA ARG A 484 2.71 -13.71 4.05
C ARG A 484 2.82 -12.45 3.21
N ASN A 485 2.35 -12.52 1.97
CA ASN A 485 2.31 -11.40 1.02
C ASN A 485 0.94 -10.72 1.03
N ILE A 486 0.90 -9.43 1.29
CA ILE A 486 -0.30 -8.61 1.15
C ILE A 486 -0.22 -7.83 -0.15
N SER A 487 -1.17 -8.07 -1.04
CA SER A 487 -1.26 -7.45 -2.37
C SER A 487 -2.38 -6.42 -2.38
N THR A 488 -2.07 -5.17 -2.68
CA THR A 488 -3.07 -4.08 -2.74
C THR A 488 -3.28 -3.61 -4.17
N ILE A 489 -4.55 -3.51 -4.56
CA ILE A 489 -4.97 -2.89 -5.82
C ILE A 489 -5.12 -1.38 -5.66
N ASN A 490 -5.20 -0.67 -6.79
CA ASN A 490 -5.44 0.77 -6.78
C ASN A 490 -6.79 1.13 -6.13
N GLY A 491 -6.90 2.38 -5.67
CA GLY A 491 -8.06 2.86 -4.91
C GLY A 491 -9.34 2.88 -5.73
N LEU A 492 -9.27 3.22 -7.02
CA LEU A 492 -10.43 3.34 -7.91
C LEU A 492 -11.09 1.98 -8.17
N ASP A 493 -10.32 0.98 -8.66
CA ASP A 493 -10.84 -0.38 -8.83
C ASP A 493 -11.35 -0.95 -7.49
N LYS A 494 -10.69 -0.61 -6.36
CA LYS A 494 -11.13 -1.04 -5.04
C LYS A 494 -12.48 -0.44 -4.66
N LEU A 495 -12.69 0.86 -4.88
CA LEU A 495 -13.95 1.54 -4.60
C LEU A 495 -15.09 0.91 -5.42
N GLU A 496 -14.92 0.86 -6.73
CA GLU A 496 -15.95 0.32 -7.64
C GLU A 496 -16.24 -1.16 -7.38
N TYR A 497 -15.20 -1.98 -7.20
CA TYR A 497 -15.39 -3.40 -6.96
C TYR A 497 -16.01 -3.67 -5.57
N SER A 498 -15.78 -2.80 -4.59
CA SER A 498 -16.45 -2.90 -3.28
C SER A 498 -17.96 -2.78 -3.39
N THR A 499 -18.51 -2.00 -4.33
CA THR A 499 -19.97 -1.92 -4.52
C THR A 499 -20.59 -3.28 -4.90
N VAL A 500 -19.90 -4.03 -5.75
CA VAL A 500 -20.31 -5.38 -6.15
C VAL A 500 -20.15 -6.37 -5.00
N MET A 501 -18.99 -6.31 -4.31
CA MET A 501 -18.68 -7.25 -3.23
C MET A 501 -19.56 -7.04 -2.00
N TYR A 502 -19.97 -5.82 -1.68
CA TYR A 502 -20.91 -5.59 -0.59
C TYR A 502 -22.31 -6.09 -0.88
N ALA A 503 -22.80 -5.92 -2.12
CA ALA A 503 -24.06 -6.51 -2.51
C ALA A 503 -24.03 -8.06 -2.40
N LEU A 504 -22.93 -8.69 -2.84
CA LEU A 504 -22.71 -10.13 -2.69
C LEU A 504 -22.59 -10.53 -1.22
N ALA A 505 -21.88 -9.73 -0.39
CA ALA A 505 -21.73 -10.00 1.03
C ALA A 505 -23.06 -9.98 1.77
N ASP A 506 -23.94 -9.04 1.45
CA ASP A 506 -25.27 -8.96 2.05
C ASP A 506 -26.16 -10.14 1.63
N PHE A 507 -26.04 -10.56 0.38
CA PHE A 507 -26.75 -11.75 -0.11
C PHE A 507 -26.28 -13.04 0.58
N ILE A 508 -24.99 -13.25 0.76
CA ILE A 508 -24.42 -14.48 1.28
C ILE A 508 -24.70 -14.68 2.78
N LYS A 509 -24.95 -13.61 3.53
CA LYS A 509 -25.27 -13.65 4.97
C LYS A 509 -26.50 -14.50 5.32
N GLN A 510 -27.41 -14.71 4.37
CA GLN A 510 -28.59 -15.55 4.58
C GLN A 510 -28.29 -17.04 4.78
N PHE A 511 -27.08 -17.48 4.37
CA PHE A 511 -26.72 -18.89 4.43
C PHE A 511 -26.10 -19.27 5.77
N ASP A 512 -26.54 -20.39 6.35
CA ASP A 512 -26.05 -20.89 7.64
C ASP A 512 -24.59 -21.32 7.61
N TRP A 513 -24.09 -21.71 6.45
CA TRP A 513 -22.71 -22.09 6.26
C TRP A 513 -21.72 -20.89 6.19
N TYR A 514 -22.20 -19.64 6.09
CA TYR A 514 -21.34 -18.45 5.98
C TYR A 514 -20.97 -17.89 7.35
N ALA A 515 -19.73 -18.09 7.81
CA ALA A 515 -19.31 -17.73 9.15
C ALA A 515 -19.21 -16.21 9.39
N PHE A 516 -18.72 -15.43 8.41
CA PHE A 516 -18.48 -13.99 8.61
C PHE A 516 -19.77 -13.14 8.65
N GLY A 517 -20.91 -13.72 8.36
CA GLY A 517 -22.20 -13.09 8.55
C GLY A 517 -22.78 -13.26 9.95
N LYS A 518 -22.14 -14.08 10.79
CA LYS A 518 -22.63 -14.50 12.11
C LYS A 518 -21.83 -13.83 13.22
N SER A 519 -22.49 -13.57 14.34
CA SER A 519 -21.82 -13.20 15.60
C SER A 519 -20.97 -14.37 16.13
N PRO A 520 -20.02 -14.13 17.04
CA PRO A 520 -19.25 -15.22 17.65
C PRO A 520 -20.11 -16.27 18.34
N LEU A 521 -21.20 -15.88 18.99
CA LEU A 521 -22.16 -16.81 19.60
C LEU A 521 -22.86 -17.68 18.54
N GLU A 522 -23.40 -17.06 17.48
CA GLU A 522 -24.05 -17.78 16.39
C GLU A 522 -23.09 -18.73 15.65
N GLN A 523 -21.79 -18.37 15.55
CA GLN A 523 -20.78 -19.29 15.02
C GLN A 523 -20.61 -20.51 15.93
N ALA A 524 -20.53 -20.31 17.25
CA ALA A 524 -20.41 -21.38 18.22
C ALA A 524 -21.65 -22.29 18.23
N ASP A 525 -22.83 -21.70 18.12
CA ASP A 525 -24.10 -22.45 18.02
C ASP A 525 -24.14 -23.31 16.75
N ARG A 526 -23.70 -22.75 15.61
CA ARG A 526 -23.65 -23.50 14.35
C ARG A 526 -22.64 -24.64 14.40
N VAL A 527 -21.46 -24.44 14.98
CA VAL A 527 -20.46 -25.51 15.19
C VAL A 527 -21.07 -26.63 16.04
N THR A 528 -21.75 -26.27 17.11
CA THR A 528 -22.39 -27.19 18.03
C THR A 528 -23.51 -27.96 17.33
N GLU A 529 -24.36 -27.29 16.54
CA GLU A 529 -25.43 -27.95 15.75
C GLU A 529 -24.87 -29.01 14.79
N ILE A 530 -23.75 -28.68 14.12
CA ILE A 530 -23.10 -29.63 13.20
C ILE A 530 -22.54 -30.83 13.99
N ALA A 531 -21.82 -30.57 15.10
CA ALA A 531 -21.22 -31.62 15.94
C ALA A 531 -22.28 -32.56 16.53
N GLN A 532 -23.43 -32.04 16.99
CA GLN A 532 -24.52 -32.85 17.54
C GLN A 532 -25.03 -33.90 16.56
N LYS A 533 -25.10 -33.58 15.28
CA LYS A 533 -25.65 -34.46 14.22
C LYS A 533 -24.59 -35.38 13.61
N ALA A 534 -23.32 -35.09 13.79
CA ALA A 534 -22.19 -35.76 13.13
C ALA A 534 -21.77 -37.06 13.85
N LYS A 535 -21.32 -38.03 13.08
CA LYS A 535 -20.54 -39.20 13.57
C LYS A 535 -19.09 -38.77 13.84
N PHE A 536 -18.54 -37.94 12.97
CA PHE A 536 -17.27 -37.30 13.10
C PHE A 536 -17.33 -35.93 12.38
N VAL A 537 -16.49 -35.00 12.77
CA VAL A 537 -16.31 -33.78 12.03
C VAL A 537 -14.90 -33.74 11.40
N ILE A 538 -14.80 -33.02 10.31
CA ILE A 538 -13.55 -32.78 9.63
C ILE A 538 -13.31 -31.28 9.60
N GLU A 539 -12.16 -30.89 10.17
CA GLU A 539 -11.63 -29.55 10.14
C GLU A 539 -10.76 -29.43 8.90
N THR A 540 -10.87 -28.32 8.18
CA THR A 540 -10.18 -28.11 6.92
C THR A 540 -9.44 -26.78 6.91
N ASP A 541 -8.20 -26.83 6.44
CA ASP A 541 -7.35 -25.67 6.19
C ASP A 541 -6.73 -25.76 4.79
N PHE A 542 -6.79 -24.65 4.04
CA PHE A 542 -6.25 -24.59 2.69
C PHE A 542 -4.84 -24.03 2.68
N SER A 543 -3.87 -24.86 2.31
CA SER A 543 -2.49 -24.42 2.18
C SER A 543 -2.34 -23.37 1.09
N ARG A 544 -2.00 -22.12 1.48
CA ARG A 544 -1.73 -20.99 0.59
C ARG A 544 -2.85 -20.74 -0.43
N MET A 545 -4.08 -20.77 0.02
CA MET A 545 -5.30 -20.69 -0.81
C MET A 545 -5.26 -19.56 -1.85
N ASP A 546 -4.89 -18.36 -1.45
CA ASP A 546 -4.81 -17.18 -2.34
C ASP A 546 -3.91 -17.40 -3.56
N GLY A 547 -2.74 -17.98 -3.34
CA GLY A 547 -1.78 -18.26 -4.42
C GLY A 547 -2.22 -19.39 -5.34
N ARG A 548 -3.04 -20.31 -4.85
CA ARG A 548 -3.54 -21.48 -5.57
C ARG A 548 -4.88 -21.27 -6.28
N VAL A 549 -5.40 -20.04 -6.31
CA VAL A 549 -6.62 -19.74 -7.07
C VAL A 549 -6.37 -20.01 -8.55
N SER A 550 -7.07 -21.02 -9.09
CA SER A 550 -6.90 -21.52 -10.45
C SER A 550 -7.85 -20.85 -11.45
N PRO A 551 -7.63 -21.00 -12.77
CA PRO A 551 -8.60 -20.58 -13.78
C PRO A 551 -10.00 -21.19 -13.56
N VAL A 552 -10.06 -22.44 -13.05
CA VAL A 552 -11.33 -23.13 -12.71
C VAL A 552 -12.05 -22.40 -11.57
N ALA A 553 -11.33 -22.00 -10.53
CA ALA A 553 -11.91 -21.21 -9.44
C ALA A 553 -12.44 -19.87 -9.95
N ARG A 554 -11.66 -19.15 -10.79
CA ARG A 554 -12.08 -17.90 -11.43
C ARG A 554 -13.31 -18.09 -12.34
N MET A 555 -13.45 -19.25 -12.97
CA MET A 555 -14.64 -19.61 -13.75
C MET A 555 -15.88 -19.72 -12.84
N LEU A 556 -15.78 -20.46 -11.74
CA LEU A 556 -16.86 -20.58 -10.75
C LEU A 556 -17.35 -19.21 -10.28
N GLU A 557 -16.42 -18.33 -9.88
CA GLU A 557 -16.71 -16.96 -9.40
C GLU A 557 -17.48 -16.16 -10.45
N ARG A 558 -16.99 -16.17 -11.70
CA ARG A 558 -17.66 -15.46 -12.80
C ARG A 558 -19.05 -16.01 -13.09
N MET A 559 -19.20 -17.33 -13.18
CA MET A 559 -20.49 -17.95 -13.44
C MET A 559 -21.50 -17.60 -12.33
N LEU A 560 -21.07 -17.60 -11.07
CA LEU A 560 -21.91 -17.30 -9.92
C LEU A 560 -22.38 -15.84 -9.94
N VAL A 561 -21.45 -14.91 -10.11
CA VAL A 561 -21.77 -13.48 -10.12
C VAL A 561 -22.67 -13.12 -11.31
N MET A 562 -22.38 -13.66 -12.51
CA MET A 562 -23.23 -13.44 -13.69
C MET A 562 -24.63 -14.05 -13.53
N ALA A 563 -24.77 -15.15 -12.78
CA ALA A 563 -26.09 -15.71 -12.51
C ALA A 563 -26.91 -14.90 -11.49
N LEU A 564 -26.23 -14.18 -10.59
CA LEU A 564 -26.87 -13.47 -9.47
C LEU A 564 -27.22 -12.01 -9.81
N PHE A 565 -26.30 -11.29 -10.46
CA PHE A 565 -26.50 -9.87 -10.79
C PHE A 565 -27.35 -9.67 -12.06
N LYS A 566 -28.03 -8.53 -12.12
CA LYS A 566 -28.82 -8.14 -13.30
C LYS A 566 -27.93 -7.98 -14.54
N PRO A 567 -28.37 -8.41 -15.73
CA PRO A 567 -27.56 -8.37 -16.96
C PRO A 567 -27.00 -7.00 -17.32
N LYS A 568 -27.70 -5.91 -16.99
CA LYS A 568 -27.23 -4.53 -17.24
C LYS A 568 -25.89 -4.20 -16.56
N HIS A 569 -25.50 -4.93 -15.50
CA HIS A 569 -24.26 -4.73 -14.77
C HIS A 569 -23.13 -5.68 -15.20
N HIS A 570 -23.43 -6.70 -16.01
CA HIS A 570 -22.48 -7.78 -16.31
C HIS A 570 -21.20 -7.29 -16.96
N ALA A 571 -21.28 -6.36 -17.93
CA ALA A 571 -20.10 -5.83 -18.61
C ALA A 571 -19.13 -5.16 -17.63
N LYS A 572 -19.65 -4.30 -16.77
CA LYS A 572 -18.82 -3.59 -15.76
C LYS A 572 -18.27 -4.53 -14.70
N ILE A 573 -19.09 -5.45 -14.18
CA ILE A 573 -18.63 -6.43 -13.19
C ILE A 573 -17.53 -7.32 -13.80
N PHE A 574 -17.69 -7.76 -15.04
CA PHE A 574 -16.70 -8.56 -15.73
C PHE A 574 -15.37 -7.82 -15.92
N GLU A 575 -15.42 -6.52 -16.26
CA GLU A 575 -14.25 -5.65 -16.33
C GLU A 575 -13.53 -5.61 -14.98
N LEU A 576 -14.25 -5.35 -13.87
CA LEU A 576 -13.70 -5.27 -12.51
C LEU A 576 -13.10 -6.61 -12.06
N MET A 577 -13.73 -7.74 -12.39
CA MET A 577 -13.16 -9.07 -12.11
C MET A 577 -11.89 -9.33 -12.92
N ARG A 578 -11.84 -8.93 -14.21
CA ARG A 578 -10.62 -9.03 -15.01
C ARG A 578 -9.49 -8.17 -14.48
N ALA A 579 -9.83 -7.01 -13.90
CA ALA A 579 -8.87 -6.11 -13.28
C ALA A 579 -8.20 -6.69 -12.01
N GLN A 580 -8.56 -7.90 -11.59
CA GLN A 580 -7.94 -8.59 -10.45
C GLN A 580 -6.91 -9.65 -10.84
N THR A 581 -6.72 -9.92 -12.14
CA THR A 581 -5.86 -11.01 -12.63
C THR A 581 -4.82 -10.51 -13.60
N ASP A 582 -3.73 -11.27 -13.75
CA ASP A 582 -2.65 -11.04 -14.72
C ASP A 582 -1.97 -9.66 -14.62
N LEU A 583 -1.83 -9.17 -13.39
CA LEU A 583 -1.26 -7.85 -13.10
C LEU A 583 0.23 -7.93 -12.82
N LYS A 584 0.95 -6.88 -13.23
CA LYS A 584 2.30 -6.62 -12.73
C LYS A 584 2.23 -6.21 -11.27
N ALA A 585 3.10 -6.77 -10.46
CA ALA A 585 3.18 -6.48 -9.04
C ALA A 585 4.62 -6.14 -8.64
N LYS A 586 4.73 -5.27 -7.62
CA LYS A 586 6.01 -4.86 -7.07
C LYS A 586 5.91 -4.80 -5.55
N THR A 587 6.88 -5.43 -4.88
CA THR A 587 6.97 -5.38 -3.41
C THR A 587 7.59 -4.05 -2.95
N LYS A 588 7.50 -3.80 -1.65
CA LYS A 588 8.11 -2.61 -1.04
C LYS A 588 9.62 -2.52 -1.28
N HIS A 589 10.34 -3.65 -1.33
CA HIS A 589 11.79 -3.71 -1.57
C HIS A 589 12.16 -4.00 -3.04
N GLY A 590 11.22 -3.73 -3.97
CA GLY A 590 11.51 -3.73 -5.40
C GLY A 590 11.46 -5.09 -6.10
N VAL A 591 11.00 -6.16 -5.44
CA VAL A 591 10.80 -7.46 -6.09
C VAL A 591 9.58 -7.40 -7.00
N GLU A 592 9.78 -7.68 -8.29
CA GLU A 592 8.72 -7.65 -9.31
C GLU A 592 8.23 -9.05 -9.62
N TYR A 593 6.94 -9.21 -9.85
CA TYR A 593 6.34 -10.49 -10.21
C TYR A 593 5.01 -10.30 -10.96
N GLN A 594 4.49 -11.38 -11.53
CA GLN A 594 3.16 -11.42 -12.14
C GLN A 594 2.18 -12.14 -11.22
N THR A 595 1.00 -11.57 -11.04
CA THR A 595 0.00 -12.17 -10.13
C THR A 595 -0.68 -13.40 -10.72
N GLY A 596 -0.75 -13.53 -12.06
CA GLY A 596 -1.53 -14.57 -12.70
C GLY A 596 -2.99 -14.57 -12.22
N THR A 597 -3.53 -15.75 -11.98
CA THR A 597 -4.90 -15.92 -11.45
C THR A 597 -4.99 -15.84 -9.93
N SER A 598 -3.86 -15.69 -9.21
CA SER A 598 -3.82 -15.64 -7.75
C SER A 598 -4.77 -14.58 -7.17
N ARG A 599 -5.32 -14.86 -5.99
CA ARG A 599 -6.13 -13.91 -5.23
C ARG A 599 -5.24 -12.79 -4.68
N LEU A 600 -5.63 -11.56 -4.91
CA LEU A 600 -4.98 -10.41 -4.30
C LEU A 600 -5.52 -10.23 -2.88
N SER A 601 -4.72 -10.55 -1.87
CA SER A 601 -5.15 -10.59 -0.46
C SER A 601 -5.77 -9.29 0.07
N GLY A 602 -5.45 -8.13 -0.53
CA GLY A 602 -6.04 -6.82 -0.21
C GLY A 602 -7.19 -6.39 -1.13
N SER A 603 -7.65 -7.27 -2.03
CA SER A 603 -8.85 -7.03 -2.86
C SER A 603 -10.13 -7.18 -2.04
N PRO A 604 -11.20 -6.44 -2.38
CA PRO A 604 -12.52 -6.60 -1.74
C PRO A 604 -13.12 -8.00 -1.84
N GLU A 605 -12.68 -8.79 -2.82
CA GLU A 605 -13.23 -10.14 -3.10
C GLU A 605 -12.71 -11.23 -2.17
N THR A 606 -11.58 -11.00 -1.46
CA THR A 606 -10.77 -12.05 -0.85
C THR A 606 -11.56 -12.93 0.12
N SER A 607 -12.16 -12.33 1.15
CA SER A 607 -12.90 -13.13 2.15
C SER A 607 -14.14 -13.83 1.55
N LEU A 608 -14.83 -13.16 0.63
CA LEU A 608 -16.04 -13.69 0.01
C LEU A 608 -15.76 -14.88 -0.90
N PHE A 609 -14.88 -14.69 -1.90
CA PHE A 609 -14.60 -15.74 -2.87
C PHE A 609 -13.77 -16.89 -2.30
N ASN A 610 -12.92 -16.64 -1.28
CA ASN A 610 -12.27 -17.72 -0.57
C ASN A 610 -13.32 -18.57 0.17
N THR A 611 -14.27 -17.95 0.85
CA THR A 611 -15.36 -18.71 1.49
C THR A 611 -16.24 -19.44 0.45
N ILE A 612 -16.56 -18.81 -0.68
CA ILE A 612 -17.34 -19.45 -1.76
C ILE A 612 -16.57 -20.63 -2.36
N LEU A 613 -15.25 -20.50 -2.57
CA LEU A 613 -14.42 -21.60 -3.04
C LEU A 613 -14.37 -22.75 -2.02
N ASN A 614 -14.20 -22.42 -0.74
CA ASN A 614 -14.18 -23.39 0.35
C ASN A 614 -15.50 -24.19 0.39
N VAL A 615 -16.65 -23.50 0.44
CA VAL A 615 -17.96 -24.17 0.46
C VAL A 615 -18.24 -24.93 -0.83
N PHE A 616 -17.77 -24.48 -1.97
CA PHE A 616 -17.88 -25.21 -3.22
C PHE A 616 -17.08 -26.52 -3.19
N VAL A 617 -15.86 -26.51 -2.65
CA VAL A 617 -15.04 -27.72 -2.47
C VAL A 617 -15.74 -28.69 -1.54
N ALA A 618 -16.35 -28.23 -0.46
CA ALA A 618 -17.19 -29.06 0.43
C ALA A 618 -18.39 -29.64 -0.30
N PHE A 619 -19.12 -28.86 -1.08
CA PHE A 619 -20.23 -29.30 -1.90
C PHE A 619 -19.81 -30.36 -2.93
N LEU A 620 -18.68 -30.15 -3.62
CA LEU A 620 -18.10 -31.08 -4.56
C LEU A 620 -17.74 -32.41 -3.87
N ALA A 621 -17.13 -32.35 -2.68
CA ALA A 621 -16.83 -33.53 -1.88
C ALA A 621 -18.11 -34.29 -1.48
N LEU A 622 -19.15 -33.59 -1.06
CA LEU A 622 -20.46 -34.18 -0.74
C LEU A 622 -21.10 -34.84 -1.98
N ARG A 623 -21.00 -34.18 -3.17
CA ARG A 623 -21.49 -34.80 -4.43
C ARG A 623 -20.70 -36.05 -4.84
N MET A 624 -19.48 -36.23 -4.32
CA MET A 624 -18.64 -37.41 -4.51
C MET A 624 -18.84 -38.47 -3.39
N THR A 625 -19.55 -38.12 -2.33
CA THR A 625 -19.79 -39.00 -1.19
C THR A 625 -20.97 -39.92 -1.47
N LYS A 626 -20.82 -41.21 -1.12
CA LYS A 626 -21.89 -42.19 -1.16
C LYS A 626 -22.50 -42.41 0.22
N VAL A 627 -23.80 -42.36 0.28
CA VAL A 627 -24.59 -42.74 1.45
C VAL A 627 -25.54 -43.81 1.02
N ASP A 628 -25.59 -44.94 1.73
CA ASP A 628 -26.41 -46.09 1.41
C ASP A 628 -26.23 -46.57 -0.03
N GLY A 629 -24.99 -46.55 -0.52
CA GLY A 629 -24.62 -47.05 -1.84
C GLY A 629 -24.86 -46.09 -3.02
N ARG A 630 -25.56 -44.96 -2.84
CA ARG A 630 -25.82 -43.96 -3.87
C ARG A 630 -25.12 -42.64 -3.58
N PHE A 631 -24.80 -41.89 -4.62
CA PHE A 631 -24.29 -40.52 -4.46
C PHE A 631 -25.38 -39.57 -3.99
N LEU A 632 -25.01 -38.61 -3.15
CA LEU A 632 -25.92 -37.55 -2.70
C LEU A 632 -26.45 -36.70 -3.89
N THR A 633 -27.74 -36.34 -3.85
CA THR A 633 -28.30 -35.35 -4.78
C THR A 633 -27.76 -33.94 -4.50
N PRO A 634 -27.91 -32.95 -5.41
CA PRO A 634 -27.54 -31.59 -5.13
C PRO A 634 -28.17 -30.99 -3.87
N GLU A 635 -29.46 -31.30 -3.64
CA GLU A 635 -30.23 -30.81 -2.49
C GLU A 635 -29.73 -31.46 -1.18
N GLU A 636 -29.49 -32.77 -1.21
CA GLU A 636 -28.92 -33.49 -0.05
C GLU A 636 -27.51 -33.01 0.28
N ALA A 637 -26.68 -32.75 -0.72
CA ALA A 637 -25.33 -32.18 -0.54
C ALA A 637 -25.39 -30.76 0.04
N TRP A 638 -26.29 -29.92 -0.48
CA TRP A 638 -26.49 -28.56 0.00
C TRP A 638 -26.95 -28.53 1.47
N ALA A 639 -27.89 -29.38 1.84
CA ALA A 639 -28.40 -29.46 3.21
C ALA A 639 -27.36 -29.97 4.24
N ARG A 640 -26.27 -30.60 3.77
CA ARG A 640 -25.18 -31.13 4.61
C ARG A 640 -23.96 -30.19 4.70
N LEU A 641 -24.04 -29.01 4.12
CA LEU A 641 -22.95 -28.03 4.23
C LEU A 641 -22.72 -27.66 5.69
N GLY A 642 -21.44 -27.53 6.05
CA GLY A 642 -20.98 -27.21 7.40
C GLY A 642 -20.99 -25.73 7.73
N ILE A 643 -19.85 -25.21 8.16
CA ILE A 643 -19.59 -23.79 8.39
C ILE A 643 -18.22 -23.44 7.83
N TYR A 644 -18.12 -22.29 7.10
CA TYR A 644 -16.92 -21.91 6.38
C TYR A 644 -16.66 -20.42 6.53
N GLY A 645 -15.38 -20.04 6.67
CA GLY A 645 -14.94 -18.65 6.80
C GLY A 645 -13.55 -18.44 6.23
N GLY A 646 -13.44 -17.96 4.98
CA GLY A 646 -12.16 -17.88 4.28
C GLY A 646 -11.62 -19.25 3.93
N ASP A 647 -10.40 -19.55 4.37
CA ASP A 647 -9.70 -20.83 4.27
C ASP A 647 -10.14 -21.86 5.36
N ASP A 648 -10.61 -21.37 6.52
CA ASP A 648 -11.12 -22.26 7.58
C ASP A 648 -12.48 -22.89 7.23
N GLY A 649 -12.63 -24.19 7.51
CA GLY A 649 -13.89 -24.91 7.29
C GLY A 649 -14.10 -26.06 8.29
N MET A 650 -15.37 -26.34 8.60
CA MET A 650 -15.77 -27.50 9.36
C MET A 650 -16.97 -28.18 8.70
N SER A 651 -16.85 -29.43 8.42
CA SER A 651 -17.90 -30.26 7.81
C SER A 651 -18.13 -31.56 8.60
N ALA A 652 -19.29 -32.16 8.41
CA ALA A 652 -19.63 -33.43 9.04
C ALA A 652 -19.59 -34.59 8.04
N ASP A 653 -19.11 -35.75 8.48
CA ASP A 653 -19.25 -37.04 7.83
C ASP A 653 -18.77 -37.12 6.36
N ILE A 654 -17.72 -36.38 6.04
CA ILE A 654 -17.00 -36.42 4.76
C ILE A 654 -15.66 -37.11 4.99
N SER A 655 -15.27 -38.08 4.19
CA SER A 655 -13.95 -38.67 4.34
C SER A 655 -12.86 -37.71 3.86
N SER A 656 -11.72 -37.69 4.56
CA SER A 656 -10.54 -36.87 4.25
C SER A 656 -10.10 -37.07 2.79
N ASP A 657 -10.04 -38.32 2.28
CA ASP A 657 -9.62 -38.62 0.92
C ASP A 657 -10.52 -38.00 -0.15
N VAL A 658 -11.85 -38.09 0.08
CA VAL A 658 -12.81 -37.48 -0.85
C VAL A 658 -12.72 -35.97 -0.83
N TYR A 659 -12.54 -35.39 0.34
CA TYR A 659 -12.42 -33.94 0.48
C TYR A 659 -11.12 -33.40 -0.17
N THR A 660 -10.00 -34.06 0.10
CA THR A 660 -8.69 -33.70 -0.50
C THR A 660 -8.74 -33.86 -2.03
N LYS A 661 -9.41 -34.91 -2.53
CA LYS A 661 -9.62 -35.09 -3.97
C LYS A 661 -10.48 -33.98 -4.57
N ALA A 662 -11.55 -33.57 -3.91
CA ALA A 662 -12.39 -32.45 -4.36
C ALA A 662 -11.60 -31.13 -4.42
N ALA A 663 -10.77 -30.86 -3.40
CA ALA A 663 -9.88 -29.71 -3.39
C ALA A 663 -8.89 -29.73 -4.56
N SER A 664 -8.27 -30.89 -4.83
CA SER A 664 -7.33 -31.06 -5.95
C SER A 664 -7.99 -30.82 -7.31
N MET A 665 -9.26 -31.17 -7.48
CA MET A 665 -10.01 -30.87 -8.72
C MET A 665 -10.21 -29.37 -8.96
N MET A 666 -10.03 -28.54 -7.92
CA MET A 666 -10.05 -27.07 -7.98
C MET A 666 -8.63 -26.47 -7.97
N GLY A 667 -7.59 -27.31 -8.02
CA GLY A 667 -6.19 -26.92 -7.92
C GLY A 667 -5.77 -26.47 -6.53
N GLN A 668 -6.55 -26.81 -5.50
CA GLN A 668 -6.27 -26.47 -4.12
C GLN A 668 -5.58 -27.62 -3.38
N LYS A 669 -4.78 -27.30 -2.37
CA LYS A 669 -4.22 -28.27 -1.43
C LYS A 669 -4.92 -28.11 -0.10
N LEU A 670 -5.50 -29.19 0.40
CA LEU A 670 -6.31 -29.19 1.61
C LEU A 670 -5.63 -30.07 2.66
N THR A 671 -5.52 -29.55 3.86
CA THR A 671 -5.20 -30.32 5.06
C THR A 671 -6.50 -30.63 5.80
N CYS A 672 -6.67 -31.87 6.24
CA CYS A 672 -7.88 -32.34 6.89
C CYS A 672 -7.53 -32.96 8.24
N GLU A 673 -8.17 -32.51 9.30
CA GLU A 673 -8.12 -33.14 10.61
C GLU A 673 -9.48 -33.72 11.01
N THR A 674 -9.53 -35.02 11.26
CA THR A 674 -10.77 -35.69 11.62
C THR A 674 -10.90 -35.82 13.14
N LYS A 675 -11.99 -35.33 13.70
CA LYS A 675 -12.33 -35.48 15.14
C LYS A 675 -13.51 -36.46 15.28
N GLN A 676 -13.28 -37.52 16.02
CA GLN A 676 -14.31 -38.50 16.31
C GLN A 676 -15.29 -37.99 17.36
N ARG A 677 -16.53 -38.47 17.29
CA ARG A 677 -17.55 -38.08 18.25
C ARG A 677 -17.07 -38.32 19.70
N GLY A 678 -17.26 -37.32 20.55
CA GLY A 678 -16.83 -37.30 21.95
C GLY A 678 -15.41 -36.80 22.19
N SER A 679 -14.62 -36.54 21.14
CA SER A 679 -13.31 -35.92 21.32
C SER A 679 -13.43 -34.40 21.63
N ALA A 680 -12.51 -33.92 22.49
CA ALA A 680 -12.34 -32.51 22.75
C ALA A 680 -11.40 -31.87 21.74
N GLY A 681 -11.48 -30.55 21.61
CA GLY A 681 -10.55 -29.75 20.79
C GLY A 681 -10.97 -29.62 19.32
N ILE A 682 -12.27 -29.69 19.01
CA ILE A 682 -12.76 -29.24 17.70
C ILE A 682 -12.37 -27.78 17.52
N LYS A 683 -11.77 -27.47 16.38
CA LYS A 683 -11.24 -26.14 16.08
C LYS A 683 -12.01 -25.50 14.92
N PHE A 684 -12.41 -24.24 15.10
CA PHE A 684 -12.95 -23.41 14.04
C PHE A 684 -12.62 -21.94 14.30
N LEU A 685 -12.07 -21.22 13.31
CA LEU A 685 -11.65 -19.83 13.42
C LEU A 685 -10.84 -19.52 14.71
N ALA A 686 -9.84 -20.38 14.99
CA ALA A 686 -8.98 -20.29 16.18
C ALA A 686 -9.73 -20.37 17.54
N ARG A 687 -10.94 -20.94 17.56
CA ARG A 687 -11.66 -21.32 18.79
C ARG A 687 -11.66 -22.84 18.94
N LEU A 688 -11.48 -23.30 20.17
CA LEU A 688 -11.50 -24.69 20.56
C LEU A 688 -12.76 -24.99 21.35
N TYR A 689 -13.38 -26.16 21.09
CA TYR A 689 -14.60 -26.63 21.71
C TYR A 689 -14.31 -27.87 22.55
N GLY A 690 -14.98 -27.99 23.70
CA GLY A 690 -14.87 -29.14 24.59
C GLY A 690 -15.59 -30.39 24.09
N PRO A 691 -15.48 -31.53 24.82
CA PRO A 691 -16.10 -32.77 24.43
C PRO A 691 -17.63 -32.70 24.45
N GLU A 692 -18.23 -31.81 25.27
CA GLU A 692 -19.67 -31.64 25.39
C GLU A 692 -20.29 -30.93 24.17
N VAL A 693 -19.51 -30.42 23.24
CA VAL A 693 -20.02 -29.85 21.98
C VAL A 693 -20.84 -30.83 21.18
N TRP A 694 -20.50 -32.09 21.27
CA TRP A 694 -21.26 -33.21 20.64
C TRP A 694 -22.66 -33.43 21.26
N PHE A 695 -22.89 -32.83 22.41
CA PHE A 695 -24.15 -32.96 23.17
C PHE A 695 -24.86 -31.60 23.37
N GLY A 696 -24.40 -30.56 22.74
CA GLY A 696 -25.09 -29.30 22.71
C GLY A 696 -24.40 -28.15 23.48
N ASP A 697 -23.23 -28.35 24.06
CA ASP A 697 -22.49 -27.27 24.74
C ASP A 697 -21.65 -26.47 23.73
N ASN A 698 -21.95 -25.18 23.62
CA ASN A 698 -21.26 -24.26 22.75
C ASN A 698 -20.04 -23.56 23.42
N ASN A 699 -19.63 -24.01 24.62
CA ASN A 699 -18.54 -23.42 25.36
C ASN A 699 -17.20 -23.49 24.63
N THR A 700 -16.46 -22.40 24.60
CA THR A 700 -15.22 -22.29 23.84
C THR A 700 -14.06 -21.72 24.65
N MET A 701 -12.86 -21.91 24.15
CA MET A 701 -11.65 -21.17 24.53
C MET A 701 -10.85 -20.80 23.28
N CYS A 702 -9.99 -19.79 23.38
CA CYS A 702 -9.07 -19.50 22.29
C CYS A 702 -7.94 -20.55 22.21
N ASP A 703 -7.28 -20.63 21.06
CA ASP A 703 -6.03 -21.34 20.89
C ASP A 703 -4.95 -20.64 21.74
N LEU A 704 -4.57 -21.28 22.86
CA LEU A 704 -3.69 -20.71 23.87
C LEU A 704 -2.28 -20.40 23.35
N PRO A 705 -1.54 -21.37 22.76
CA PRO A 705 -0.20 -21.11 22.24
C PRO A 705 -0.20 -19.96 21.23
N ARG A 706 -1.14 -19.99 20.28
CA ARG A 706 -1.29 -18.95 19.25
C ARG A 706 -1.59 -17.57 19.84
N THR A 707 -2.41 -17.50 20.85
CA THR A 707 -2.80 -16.23 21.48
C THR A 707 -1.69 -15.69 22.37
N LEU A 708 -1.10 -16.52 23.22
CA LEU A 708 -0.07 -16.11 24.16
C LEU A 708 1.24 -15.73 23.45
N SER A 709 1.63 -16.46 22.38
CA SER A 709 2.82 -16.12 21.60
C SER A 709 2.77 -14.74 20.94
N LYS A 710 1.56 -14.24 20.67
CA LYS A 710 1.36 -12.93 20.01
C LYS A 710 0.93 -11.82 20.98
N PHE A 711 0.55 -12.15 22.20
CA PHE A 711 -0.02 -11.20 23.14
C PHE A 711 0.90 -10.02 23.42
N HIS A 712 2.17 -10.26 23.66
CA HIS A 712 3.19 -9.26 24.01
C HIS A 712 3.69 -8.46 22.80
N THR A 713 3.21 -8.73 21.58
CA THR A 713 3.67 -8.10 20.33
C THR A 713 2.72 -7.03 19.82
N THR A 714 3.25 -6.06 19.10
CA THR A 714 2.47 -5.06 18.35
C THR A 714 3.19 -4.64 17.07
N VAL A 715 2.43 -4.35 16.03
CA VAL A 715 2.99 -3.86 14.75
C VAL A 715 3.59 -2.47 14.90
N HIS A 716 2.94 -1.65 15.68
CA HIS A 716 3.33 -0.26 15.92
C HIS A 716 2.73 0.21 17.24
N LEU A 717 3.52 0.96 18.00
CA LEU A 717 3.01 1.66 19.18
C LEU A 717 3.06 3.17 18.90
N PRO A 718 1.90 3.82 18.74
CA PRO A 718 1.84 5.27 18.57
C PRO A 718 2.52 6.00 19.74
N LYS A 719 3.20 7.10 19.45
CA LYS A 719 3.93 7.88 20.47
C LYS A 719 3.07 8.38 21.65
N SER A 720 1.76 8.45 21.42
CA SER A 720 0.77 8.88 22.44
C SER A 720 0.29 7.76 23.36
N ILE A 721 0.75 6.51 23.16
CA ILE A 721 0.31 5.35 23.92
C ILE A 721 1.51 4.74 24.64
N THR A 722 1.38 4.52 25.93
CA THR A 722 2.39 3.83 26.71
C THR A 722 2.26 2.31 26.59
N ASP A 723 3.28 1.59 27.01
CA ASP A 723 3.27 0.12 26.99
C ASP A 723 2.21 -0.42 27.96
N GLU A 724 2.00 0.24 29.10
CA GLU A 724 0.96 -0.09 30.09
C GLU A 724 -0.45 0.15 29.50
N GLU A 725 -0.67 1.27 28.82
CA GLU A 725 -1.94 1.52 28.10
C GLU A 725 -2.20 0.45 27.05
N LYS A 726 -1.17 0.00 26.34
CA LYS A 726 -1.27 -1.09 25.36
C LYS A 726 -1.60 -2.42 26.00
N LEU A 727 -0.99 -2.73 27.16
CA LEU A 727 -1.30 -3.92 27.95
C LEU A 727 -2.78 -3.94 28.37
N VAL A 728 -3.26 -2.84 28.96
CA VAL A 728 -4.66 -2.73 29.40
C VAL A 728 -5.64 -2.85 28.21
N ASP A 729 -5.34 -2.24 27.06
CA ASP A 729 -6.16 -2.32 25.86
C ASP A 729 -6.29 -3.77 25.34
N LYS A 730 -5.17 -4.50 25.26
CA LYS A 730 -5.17 -5.91 24.84
C LYS A 730 -5.84 -6.83 25.86
N ALA A 731 -5.60 -6.60 27.13
CA ALA A 731 -6.25 -7.35 28.22
C ALA A 731 -7.77 -7.17 28.20
N TYR A 732 -8.24 -5.93 28.00
CA TYR A 732 -9.67 -5.68 27.86
C TYR A 732 -10.28 -6.42 26.68
N ALA A 733 -9.61 -6.42 25.53
CA ALA A 733 -10.12 -7.16 24.37
C ALA A 733 -10.30 -8.66 24.66
N LEU A 734 -9.33 -9.28 25.36
CA LEU A 734 -9.42 -10.69 25.73
C LEU A 734 -10.40 -10.94 26.90
N SER A 735 -10.65 -9.98 27.77
CA SER A 735 -11.67 -10.13 28.82
C SER A 735 -13.09 -10.28 28.25
N LEU A 736 -13.32 -9.82 27.05
CA LEU A 736 -14.61 -9.98 26.37
C LEU A 736 -14.85 -11.40 25.83
N THR A 737 -13.80 -12.20 25.66
CA THR A 737 -13.89 -13.49 24.95
C THR A 737 -13.30 -14.68 25.70
N ASP A 738 -12.37 -14.44 26.70
CA ASP A 738 -11.52 -15.50 27.26
C ASP A 738 -11.26 -15.32 28.76
N THR A 739 -12.24 -14.82 29.53
CA THR A 739 -12.14 -14.62 30.98
C THR A 739 -11.98 -15.94 31.75
N ASN A 740 -12.54 -17.02 31.21
CA ASN A 740 -12.47 -18.35 31.81
C ASN A 740 -11.48 -19.28 31.09
N THR A 741 -10.69 -18.75 30.20
CA THR A 741 -9.60 -19.49 29.54
C THR A 741 -8.38 -19.56 30.45
N PRO A 742 -7.76 -20.75 30.67
CA PRO A 742 -6.57 -20.89 31.52
C PRO A 742 -5.46 -19.92 31.15
N VAL A 743 -4.66 -19.51 32.12
CA VAL A 743 -3.59 -18.49 31.95
C VAL A 743 -4.12 -17.12 31.57
N ILE A 744 -4.81 -16.99 30.44
CA ILE A 744 -5.30 -15.71 29.92
C ILE A 744 -6.29 -15.07 30.91
N GLY A 745 -7.27 -15.81 31.38
CA GLY A 745 -8.31 -15.25 32.27
C GLY A 745 -7.71 -14.64 33.53
N LYS A 746 -6.83 -15.38 34.22
CA LYS A 746 -6.14 -14.87 35.43
C LYS A 746 -5.28 -13.63 35.13
N PHE A 747 -4.54 -13.68 34.04
CA PHE A 747 -3.68 -12.56 33.64
C PHE A 747 -4.49 -11.31 33.33
N VAL A 748 -5.49 -11.44 32.50
CA VAL A 748 -6.37 -10.34 32.09
C VAL A 748 -7.11 -9.71 33.28
N GLN A 749 -7.67 -10.53 34.16
CA GLN A 749 -8.32 -10.05 35.40
C GLN A 749 -7.35 -9.26 36.29
N LYS A 750 -6.11 -9.74 36.41
CA LYS A 750 -5.06 -9.07 37.17
C LYS A 750 -4.68 -7.73 36.54
N VAL A 751 -4.51 -7.67 35.23
CA VAL A 751 -4.24 -6.40 34.49
C VAL A 751 -5.37 -5.40 34.70
N LEU A 752 -6.62 -5.82 34.54
CA LEU A 752 -7.76 -4.93 34.64
C LEU A 752 -8.00 -4.45 36.08
N LYS A 753 -7.63 -5.24 37.10
CA LYS A 753 -7.65 -4.83 38.51
C LYS A 753 -6.70 -3.67 38.80
N HIS A 754 -5.55 -3.63 38.11
CA HIS A 754 -4.50 -2.63 38.31
C HIS A 754 -4.53 -1.51 37.25
N LYS A 755 -5.57 -1.43 36.42
CA LYS A 755 -5.70 -0.34 35.45
C LYS A 755 -5.81 1.01 36.15
N PRO A 756 -5.26 2.11 35.58
CA PRO A 756 -5.44 3.45 36.14
C PRO A 756 -6.93 3.84 36.18
N GLU A 757 -7.38 4.54 37.24
CA GLU A 757 -8.77 4.98 37.38
C GLU A 757 -9.26 5.85 36.23
N LYS A 758 -8.39 6.72 35.70
CA LYS A 758 -8.67 7.61 34.55
C LYS A 758 -8.28 7.03 33.22
N PHE A 759 -8.23 5.71 33.09
CA PHE A 759 -7.90 5.08 31.83
C PHE A 759 -9.04 5.26 30.83
N GLU A 760 -8.84 6.18 29.87
CA GLU A 760 -9.70 6.26 28.70
C GLU A 760 -9.18 5.29 27.64
N PHE A 761 -10.01 4.36 27.26
CA PHE A 761 -9.73 3.53 26.13
C PHE A 761 -9.68 4.38 24.87
N LYS A 762 -8.51 4.82 24.47
CA LYS A 762 -8.29 5.53 23.21
C LYS A 762 -8.70 4.60 22.08
N ASN A 763 -9.65 5.03 21.25
CA ASN A 763 -10.29 4.26 20.17
C ASN A 763 -9.28 3.78 19.10
N PHE A 764 -8.44 2.81 19.42
CA PHE A 764 -7.55 2.16 18.47
C PHE A 764 -8.21 0.89 17.89
N GLY A 765 -9.01 1.08 16.83
CA GLY A 765 -9.56 -0.03 16.06
C GLY A 765 -10.65 -0.85 16.75
N ARG A 766 -11.30 -0.33 17.79
CA ARG A 766 -12.33 -1.03 18.56
C ARG A 766 -13.64 -1.30 17.84
N LYS A 767 -13.87 -0.69 16.71
CA LYS A 767 -15.12 -0.89 15.94
C LYS A 767 -15.32 -2.33 15.45
N TRP A 768 -14.29 -3.16 15.56
CA TRP A 768 -14.40 -4.59 15.25
C TRP A 768 -14.55 -5.49 16.51
N LEU A 769 -14.33 -4.93 17.70
CA LEU A 769 -14.77 -5.66 18.89
C LEU A 769 -16.30 -5.76 18.84
N PRO A 770 -16.89 -6.90 19.15
CA PRO A 770 -18.32 -7.00 19.34
C PRO A 770 -18.74 -5.82 20.22
N GLU A 771 -19.78 -5.09 19.84
CA GLU A 771 -20.39 -4.13 20.74
C GLU A 771 -20.50 -4.79 22.11
N GLU A 772 -20.35 -4.06 23.19
CA GLU A 772 -20.36 -4.57 24.58
C GLU A 772 -21.69 -5.30 24.96
N ARG A 773 -22.12 -6.16 24.06
CA ARG A 773 -23.32 -6.99 24.22
C ARG A 773 -22.88 -8.40 24.54
N PRO A 774 -23.12 -8.89 25.75
CA PRO A 774 -22.76 -10.26 26.17
C PRO A 774 -23.27 -11.34 25.22
N ASP A 775 -24.42 -11.11 24.60
CA ASP A 775 -25.08 -12.01 23.64
C ASP A 775 -24.35 -12.15 22.30
N LYS A 776 -23.40 -11.25 22.00
CA LYS A 776 -22.62 -11.29 20.75
C LYS A 776 -21.20 -11.83 20.92
N GLN A 777 -20.79 -12.10 22.14
CA GLN A 777 -19.44 -12.58 22.45
C GLN A 777 -19.36 -14.10 22.28
N TYR A 778 -18.12 -14.62 22.19
CA TYR A 778 -17.91 -16.06 22.28
C TYR A 778 -18.38 -16.58 23.62
N PRO A 779 -19.10 -17.74 23.66
CA PRO A 779 -19.47 -18.36 24.93
C PRO A 779 -18.21 -18.84 25.64
N ASP A 780 -17.99 -18.30 26.83
CA ASP A 780 -16.81 -18.56 27.66
C ASP A 780 -17.25 -18.81 29.11
N ARG A 781 -17.41 -20.09 29.47
CA ARG A 781 -17.80 -20.53 30.78
C ARG A 781 -16.69 -21.36 31.45
N PRO A 782 -16.62 -21.40 32.80
CA PRO A 782 -15.69 -22.30 33.48
C PRO A 782 -16.00 -23.77 33.10
N ALA A 783 -14.92 -24.54 32.82
CA ALA A 783 -15.03 -25.95 32.52
C ALA A 783 -13.69 -26.65 32.78
N GLU A 784 -13.70 -27.87 33.28
CA GLU A 784 -12.47 -28.65 33.56
C GLU A 784 -11.70 -28.97 32.29
N TRP A 785 -12.40 -29.31 31.22
CA TRP A 785 -11.76 -29.64 29.95
C TRP A 785 -10.83 -28.52 29.42
N LYS A 786 -11.03 -27.27 29.82
CA LYS A 786 -10.17 -26.15 29.42
C LYS A 786 -8.75 -26.26 30.05
N ASN A 787 -8.67 -26.73 31.30
CA ASN A 787 -7.37 -26.97 31.95
C ASN A 787 -6.66 -28.16 31.30
N ASP A 788 -7.37 -29.27 31.07
CA ASP A 788 -6.79 -30.45 30.40
C ASP A 788 -6.30 -30.11 28.99
N MET A 789 -7.10 -29.30 28.28
CA MET A 789 -6.71 -28.82 26.93
C MET A 789 -5.51 -27.89 26.99
N ALA A 790 -5.42 -26.98 27.97
CA ALA A 790 -4.28 -26.09 28.15
C ALA A 790 -2.99 -26.88 28.42
N GLU A 791 -3.05 -27.89 29.29
CA GLU A 791 -1.89 -28.76 29.57
C GLU A 791 -1.49 -29.56 28.33
N LYS A 792 -2.45 -30.06 27.55
CA LYS A 792 -2.19 -30.78 26.30
C LYS A 792 -1.54 -29.89 25.24
N LEU A 793 -1.99 -28.64 25.10
CA LEU A 793 -1.49 -27.69 24.11
C LEU A 793 -0.13 -27.09 24.50
N MET A 794 0.17 -27.00 25.79
CA MET A 794 1.37 -26.39 26.32
C MET A 794 2.07 -27.32 27.36
N PRO A 795 2.53 -28.51 26.95
CA PRO A 795 3.02 -29.54 27.90
C PRO A 795 4.26 -29.09 28.69
N GLU A 796 5.06 -28.19 28.15
CA GLU A 796 6.28 -27.68 28.78
C GLU A 796 6.07 -26.37 29.55
N PHE A 797 4.82 -25.84 29.58
CA PHE A 797 4.51 -24.61 30.29
C PHE A 797 4.33 -24.89 31.79
N SER A 798 5.03 -24.15 32.63
CA SER A 798 4.94 -24.29 34.07
C SER A 798 3.73 -23.54 34.65
N PHE A 799 2.55 -24.16 34.65
CA PHE A 799 1.30 -23.61 35.21
C PHE A 799 1.45 -23.29 36.72
N GLY A 800 2.16 -24.09 37.48
CA GLY A 800 2.43 -23.81 38.89
C GLY A 800 3.20 -22.48 39.06
N LYS A 801 4.34 -22.37 38.37
CA LYS A 801 5.18 -21.17 38.40
C LYS A 801 4.41 -19.90 37.92
N PHE A 802 3.57 -20.05 36.92
CA PHE A 802 2.70 -18.95 36.45
C PHE A 802 1.71 -18.54 37.56
N ASN A 803 1.04 -19.51 38.22
CA ASN A 803 0.09 -19.24 39.30
C ASN A 803 0.74 -18.53 40.50
N ASP A 804 1.96 -18.97 40.89
CA ASP A 804 2.71 -18.34 41.99
C ASP A 804 3.07 -16.89 41.63
N TRP A 805 3.60 -16.69 40.43
CA TRP A 805 3.96 -15.35 39.95
C TRP A 805 2.74 -14.42 39.86
N ILE A 806 1.66 -14.83 39.21
CA ILE A 806 0.50 -13.96 39.00
C ILE A 806 -0.21 -13.58 40.30
N ASN A 807 -0.17 -14.45 41.30
CA ASN A 807 -0.72 -14.16 42.64
C ASN A 807 0.13 -13.12 43.39
N GLY A 808 1.45 -13.15 43.24
CA GLY A 808 2.39 -12.23 43.89
C GLY A 808 2.47 -10.85 43.26
N VAL A 809 2.06 -10.67 42.02
CA VAL A 809 2.18 -9.42 41.30
C VAL A 809 1.20 -8.36 41.83
N SER A 810 1.65 -7.12 41.99
CA SER A 810 0.89 -6.00 42.55
C SER A 810 0.75 -4.78 41.64
N THR A 811 1.51 -4.70 40.55
CA THR A 811 1.56 -3.54 39.66
C THR A 811 1.52 -3.95 38.19
N LEU A 812 1.11 -3.02 37.32
CA LEU A 812 1.17 -3.21 35.86
C LEU A 812 2.62 -3.44 35.36
N LYS A 813 3.57 -2.75 35.97
CA LYS A 813 4.98 -2.88 35.62
C LYS A 813 5.52 -4.29 35.89
N GLU A 814 5.14 -4.89 37.00
CA GLU A 814 5.47 -6.28 37.32
C GLU A 814 4.78 -7.26 36.37
N LEU A 815 3.54 -6.99 35.95
CA LEU A 815 2.83 -7.79 34.94
C LEU A 815 3.52 -7.77 33.57
N MET A 816 4.23 -6.69 33.27
CA MET A 816 4.98 -6.56 32.01
C MET A 816 6.33 -7.28 32.03
N THR A 817 6.82 -7.67 33.19
CA THR A 817 8.05 -8.41 33.41
C THR A 817 7.74 -9.85 33.80
N CYS A 818 7.28 -10.63 32.85
CA CYS A 818 6.92 -12.03 33.06
C CYS A 818 8.19 -12.90 33.12
N PRO A 819 8.39 -13.71 34.17
CA PRO A 819 9.48 -14.67 34.20
C PRO A 819 9.26 -15.79 33.20
N ARG A 820 10.33 -16.39 32.69
CA ARG A 820 10.22 -17.48 31.74
C ARG A 820 9.47 -18.68 32.34
N MET A 821 8.40 -19.09 31.66
CA MET A 821 7.48 -20.15 32.08
C MET A 821 7.71 -21.49 31.37
N HIS A 822 8.51 -21.50 30.30
CA HIS A 822 8.80 -22.71 29.51
C HIS A 822 10.23 -22.65 28.94
N PRO A 823 10.82 -23.77 28.55
CA PRO A 823 12.10 -23.81 27.87
C PRO A 823 12.06 -23.06 26.55
N THR A 824 13.20 -22.54 26.11
CA THR A 824 13.32 -21.97 24.76
C THR A 824 13.36 -23.10 23.75
N VAL A 825 12.44 -23.08 22.79
CA VAL A 825 12.42 -24.01 21.66
C VAL A 825 13.25 -23.44 20.52
N PRO A 826 14.22 -24.18 19.97
CA PRO A 826 14.95 -23.73 18.78
C PRO A 826 14.00 -23.47 17.60
N PRO A 827 14.22 -22.40 16.83
CA PRO A 827 13.41 -22.15 15.65
C PRO A 827 13.66 -23.22 14.59
N ARG A 828 12.62 -23.55 13.84
CA ARG A 828 12.69 -24.49 12.71
C ARG A 828 13.30 -23.81 11.49
N LYS A 829 14.27 -24.48 10.84
CA LYS A 829 14.81 -24.05 9.56
C LYS A 829 13.84 -24.38 8.42
N LEU A 830 13.67 -23.47 7.47
CA LEU A 830 12.91 -23.77 6.25
C LEU A 830 13.80 -24.45 5.21
N PRO A 831 13.25 -25.42 4.45
CA PRO A 831 13.97 -26.07 3.38
C PRO A 831 14.46 -25.06 2.32
N ASP A 832 15.60 -25.36 1.69
CA ASP A 832 16.18 -24.58 0.60
C ASP A 832 16.55 -23.12 0.92
N THR A 833 16.67 -22.79 2.22
CA THR A 833 17.08 -21.46 2.65
C THR A 833 18.05 -21.52 3.81
N ILE A 834 18.88 -20.51 3.93
CA ILE A 834 19.63 -20.23 5.15
C ILE A 834 18.70 -19.41 6.05
N THR A 835 18.35 -19.96 7.19
CA THR A 835 17.52 -19.26 8.19
C THR A 835 18.42 -18.54 9.17
N VAL A 836 18.28 -17.22 9.25
CA VAL A 836 19.01 -16.37 10.19
C VAL A 836 18.01 -15.82 11.20
N VAL A 837 18.19 -16.17 12.48
CA VAL A 837 17.32 -15.72 13.58
C VAL A 837 18.13 -14.86 14.54
N ASN A 838 17.72 -13.64 14.79
CA ASN A 838 18.41 -12.64 15.61
C ASN A 838 19.89 -12.43 15.23
N GLY A 839 20.24 -12.65 13.98
CA GLY A 839 21.60 -12.55 13.46
C GLY A 839 22.40 -13.86 13.46
N ASP A 840 21.88 -14.92 14.09
CA ASP A 840 22.54 -16.22 14.16
C ASP A 840 21.96 -17.18 13.11
N ILE A 841 22.83 -17.96 12.46
CA ILE A 841 22.40 -18.99 11.51
C ILE A 841 21.78 -20.15 12.30
N VAL A 842 20.59 -20.56 11.86
CA VAL A 842 19.96 -21.78 12.38
C VAL A 842 20.49 -22.96 11.57
N GLU A 843 21.29 -23.84 12.23
CA GLU A 843 21.80 -25.07 11.64
C GLU A 843 20.76 -26.20 11.79
N ASP A 844 20.87 -27.25 10.96
CA ASP A 844 20.03 -28.43 11.04
C ASP A 844 20.51 -29.31 12.20
N ASP A 845 20.07 -29.03 13.42
CA ASP A 845 20.09 -30.00 14.48
C ASP A 845 18.93 -30.98 14.32
N GLU A 846 19.14 -32.24 14.71
CA GLU A 846 18.27 -33.40 14.46
C GLU A 846 16.73 -33.15 14.48
N PRO A 847 15.93 -33.90 13.72
CA PRO A 847 14.51 -33.59 13.48
C PRO A 847 13.75 -33.64 14.80
N MET A 848 13.36 -32.46 15.29
CA MET A 848 12.37 -32.36 16.35
C MET A 848 11.04 -32.97 15.90
N PRO A 849 10.28 -33.64 16.77
CA PRO A 849 8.95 -34.09 16.45
C PRO A 849 8.08 -32.90 16.00
N PRO A 850 7.20 -33.09 15.00
CA PRO A 850 6.43 -32.00 14.43
C PRO A 850 5.57 -31.36 15.50
N LEU A 851 5.92 -30.11 15.86
CA LEU A 851 4.95 -29.22 16.48
C LEU A 851 3.80 -29.10 15.48
N VAL A 852 2.58 -29.28 15.95
CA VAL A 852 1.38 -29.05 15.12
C VAL A 852 1.42 -27.60 14.70
N ASP A 853 1.81 -27.37 13.46
CA ASP A 853 2.11 -26.05 12.96
C ASP A 853 0.85 -25.48 12.31
N ASP A 854 0.28 -24.43 12.90
CA ASP A 854 -0.74 -23.59 12.29
C ASP A 854 -0.15 -22.68 11.20
N SER A 855 1.15 -22.77 10.92
CA SER A 855 1.75 -22.14 9.77
C SER A 855 1.46 -22.99 8.55
N ASP A 856 1.10 -22.36 7.44
CA ASP A 856 0.92 -22.97 6.10
C ASP A 856 2.17 -23.72 5.58
N ASP A 857 2.87 -24.43 6.45
CA ASP A 857 4.15 -25.04 6.14
C ASP A 857 3.97 -26.43 5.56
N ASP A 858 4.29 -26.56 4.31
CA ASP A 858 4.08 -27.64 3.36
C ASP A 858 4.98 -28.88 3.61
N THR A 859 5.36 -29.18 4.85
CA THR A 859 6.34 -30.21 5.16
C THR A 859 5.82 -31.42 5.92
N SER A 860 4.52 -31.80 5.78
CA SER A 860 4.08 -33.10 6.17
C SER A 860 4.48 -34.13 5.09
N LYS A 861 5.67 -34.69 5.21
CA LYS A 861 6.03 -35.90 4.48
C LYS A 861 5.21 -37.06 5.03
N GLU A 862 4.48 -37.73 4.13
CA GLU A 862 3.86 -39.03 4.39
C GLU A 862 4.90 -40.00 5.00
N VAL A 863 4.66 -40.42 6.22
CA VAL A 863 5.36 -41.54 6.81
C VAL A 863 4.68 -42.81 6.27
N VAL A 864 5.11 -43.28 5.13
CA VAL A 864 4.90 -44.69 4.73
C VAL A 864 5.95 -45.49 5.48
N ALA A 865 5.50 -46.27 6.46
CA ALA A 865 6.31 -47.24 7.14
C ALA A 865 6.80 -48.30 6.13
N GLN A 866 8.05 -48.27 5.75
CA GLN A 866 8.77 -49.38 5.14
C GLN A 866 9.87 -49.85 6.08
N GLU A 867 9.79 -51.15 6.39
CA GLU A 867 10.75 -51.89 7.25
C GLU A 867 12.19 -51.74 6.77
N ALA A 868 13.06 -51.52 7.74
CA ALA A 868 14.51 -51.40 7.55
C ALA A 868 15.16 -52.75 7.24
N LYS A 869 15.98 -52.84 6.21
CA LYS A 869 17.09 -53.79 6.09
C LYS A 869 18.43 -53.07 6.12
N PRO A 870 19.43 -53.56 6.80
CA PRO A 870 20.68 -52.84 7.03
C PRO A 870 21.62 -52.95 5.83
N VAL A 871 22.25 -51.87 5.40
CA VAL A 871 23.35 -51.86 4.45
C VAL A 871 24.57 -51.14 5.04
N LEU A 872 25.69 -51.87 4.97
CA LEU A 872 27.02 -51.50 5.41
C LEU A 872 27.65 -50.36 4.62
N PRO A 873 28.67 -49.65 5.15
CA PRO A 873 29.13 -48.38 4.58
C PRO A 873 30.19 -48.58 3.45
N ALA A 874 30.10 -47.78 2.41
CA ALA A 874 31.10 -47.72 1.34
C ALA A 874 31.87 -46.39 1.32
N LYS A 875 33.16 -46.58 1.23
CA LYS A 875 34.25 -45.63 1.37
C LYS A 875 34.30 -44.48 0.38
N THR A 876 34.63 -43.31 0.92
CA THR A 876 35.19 -42.11 0.29
C THR A 876 36.22 -42.34 -0.80
N LYS A 877 36.15 -41.54 -1.87
CA LYS A 877 37.35 -41.11 -2.65
C LYS A 877 37.19 -39.69 -3.16
N PHE A 878 38.00 -38.82 -2.62
CA PHE A 878 38.34 -37.49 -3.18
C PHE A 878 39.02 -37.60 -4.53
N ARG A 879 38.70 -36.72 -5.45
CA ARG A 879 39.64 -36.29 -6.52
C ARG A 879 39.39 -34.86 -6.93
N ALA A 880 40.35 -34.02 -6.59
CA ALA A 880 40.53 -32.68 -7.08
C ALA A 880 40.97 -32.68 -8.56
N ARG A 881 40.52 -31.71 -9.36
CA ARG A 881 41.25 -31.30 -10.55
C ARG A 881 41.07 -29.83 -10.92
N LYS A 882 42.24 -29.26 -11.10
CA LYS A 882 42.76 -27.94 -11.40
C LYS A 882 42.08 -27.16 -12.52
N LYS A 883 42.25 -25.84 -12.40
CA LYS A 883 42.14 -24.75 -13.40
C LYS A 883 42.85 -25.04 -14.73
N LYS A 884 42.30 -24.45 -15.80
CA LYS A 884 43.09 -23.86 -16.89
C LYS A 884 42.33 -22.72 -17.55
N GLU A 885 42.98 -21.57 -17.60
CA GLU A 885 42.74 -20.40 -18.44
C GLU A 885 43.01 -20.74 -19.90
N ASP A 886 42.33 -20.05 -20.83
CA ASP A 886 42.95 -19.29 -21.90
C ASP A 886 41.89 -18.72 -22.88
N ARG A 887 42.09 -17.47 -23.27
CA ARG A 887 41.56 -16.71 -24.40
C ARG A 887 42.46 -16.93 -25.61
N PRO A 888 42.23 -16.34 -26.85
CA PRO A 888 41.08 -15.67 -27.47
C PRO A 888 40.89 -16.01 -29.00
N SER A 889 39.89 -15.34 -29.63
CA SER A 889 39.95 -14.66 -30.92
C SER A 889 39.03 -15.10 -32.07
N HIS A 890 38.51 -14.01 -32.70
CA HIS A 890 38.10 -13.72 -34.08
C HIS A 890 36.78 -14.27 -34.66
N ALA A 891 35.79 -13.35 -34.75
CA ALA A 891 35.26 -12.65 -35.93
C ALA A 891 34.67 -13.48 -37.08
N ARG A 892 33.42 -13.29 -37.42
CA ARG A 892 32.85 -12.73 -38.67
C ARG A 892 31.35 -12.86 -38.78
N GLU A 893 30.73 -11.74 -39.02
CA GLU A 893 29.61 -11.34 -39.89
C GLU A 893 28.56 -12.37 -40.35
N GLY A 894 27.27 -12.02 -40.23
CA GLY A 894 26.14 -12.57 -40.96
C GLY A 894 24.88 -11.75 -40.76
N MET A 895 24.46 -11.06 -41.82
CA MET A 895 23.30 -10.15 -41.90
C MET A 895 21.94 -10.78 -41.61
N PRO A 896 20.91 -9.96 -41.21
CA PRO A 896 19.55 -10.42 -40.94
C PRO A 896 18.64 -10.42 -42.18
N PRO A 897 17.57 -11.21 -42.18
CA PRO A 897 16.61 -11.24 -43.32
C PRO A 897 15.55 -10.14 -43.25
N LYS A 898 15.12 -9.74 -44.44
CA LYS A 898 14.23 -8.63 -44.77
C LYS A 898 12.80 -8.78 -44.26
N LYS A 899 12.22 -7.69 -43.75
CA LYS A 899 10.79 -7.51 -43.42
C LYS A 899 9.95 -7.44 -44.72
N ALA A 900 8.88 -8.22 -44.76
CA ALA A 900 7.84 -8.11 -45.77
C ALA A 900 6.87 -6.94 -45.43
N LYS A 901 6.64 -6.06 -46.38
CA LYS A 901 5.65 -4.97 -46.33
C LYS A 901 4.27 -5.50 -46.75
N ILE A 902 3.30 -5.42 -45.83
CA ILE A 902 1.89 -5.58 -46.20
C ILE A 902 1.30 -4.18 -46.41
N LYS A 903 0.84 -3.92 -47.62
CA LYS A 903 0.08 -2.70 -47.97
C LYS A 903 -1.41 -2.90 -47.62
N PHE A 904 -1.95 -2.05 -46.76
CA PHE A 904 -3.41 -1.89 -46.66
C PHE A 904 -3.84 -0.71 -47.50
N GLN A 905 -4.78 -0.96 -48.38
CA GLN A 905 -5.53 0.07 -49.12
C GLN A 905 -6.69 0.55 -48.22
N VAL A 906 -6.75 1.86 -47.97
CA VAL A 906 -7.88 2.52 -47.31
C VAL A 906 -8.75 3.16 -48.36
N THR A 907 -10.00 2.74 -48.44
CA THR A 907 -11.06 3.44 -49.18
C THR A 907 -11.79 4.39 -48.25
N PRO A 908 -12.05 5.64 -48.64
CA PRO A 908 -12.76 6.60 -47.81
C PRO A 908 -14.30 6.37 -47.85
N PRO A 909 -15.02 6.63 -46.76
CA PRO A 909 -16.49 6.54 -46.72
C PRO A 909 -17.16 7.81 -47.27
N PRO A 910 -18.43 7.69 -47.72
CA PRO A 910 -19.14 8.74 -48.47
C PRO A 910 -19.66 9.88 -47.61
N VAL A 911 -19.61 11.07 -48.17
CA VAL A 911 -20.11 12.35 -47.67
C VAL A 911 -21.64 12.31 -47.51
N LYS A 912 -22.14 12.64 -46.29
CA LYS A 912 -23.56 12.86 -46.02
C LYS A 912 -23.90 14.36 -45.98
N ALA A 913 -25.01 14.64 -46.62
CA ALA A 913 -25.54 15.96 -46.89
C ALA A 913 -25.93 16.78 -45.65
N LYS A 914 -25.81 18.10 -45.79
CA LYS A 914 -26.20 19.15 -44.83
C LYS A 914 -27.71 19.11 -44.54
N ARG A 915 -28.06 19.10 -43.24
CA ARG A 915 -29.42 19.43 -42.78
C ARG A 915 -29.52 20.89 -42.34
N LYS A 916 -30.61 21.55 -42.70
CA LYS A 916 -30.96 22.94 -42.36
C LYS A 916 -31.31 23.09 -40.87
N PRO A 917 -31.14 24.25 -40.26
CA PRO A 917 -31.49 24.50 -38.86
C PRO A 917 -32.98 24.65 -38.65
N ALA A 918 -33.48 24.17 -37.51
CA ALA A 918 -34.85 24.34 -37.05
C ALA A 918 -34.99 25.64 -36.20
N PRO A 919 -36.21 26.22 -36.13
CA PRO A 919 -36.39 27.56 -35.60
C PRO A 919 -36.45 27.65 -34.08
N THR A 920 -35.96 28.80 -33.59
CA THR A 920 -35.95 29.26 -32.20
C THR A 920 -37.37 29.46 -31.66
N LEU A 921 -37.66 28.85 -30.52
CA LEU A 921 -38.88 29.20 -29.74
C LEU A 921 -38.46 30.16 -28.61
N ALA A 922 -39.03 31.36 -28.68
CA ALA A 922 -38.97 32.35 -27.62
C ALA A 922 -39.89 31.94 -26.46
N LEU A 923 -39.38 31.95 -25.24
CA LEU A 923 -40.20 31.90 -24.03
C LEU A 923 -40.08 33.24 -23.30
N THR A 924 -41.21 33.96 -23.36
CA THR A 924 -41.51 35.09 -22.47
C THR A 924 -42.01 34.61 -21.11
N ARG A 925 -41.50 35.26 -20.10
CA ARG A 925 -41.78 35.34 -18.67
C ARG A 925 -41.01 34.40 -17.76
#